data_58c7ad28334033c866eb72ea0bf8b8fb
#
_entry.id   58c7ad28334033c866eb72ea0bf8b8fb
#
_cell.length_a   1.000
_cell.length_b   1.000
_cell.length_c   1.000
_cell.angle_alpha   90.00
_cell.angle_beta   90.00
_cell.angle_gamma   90.00
#
_symmetry.space_group_name_H-M   'P 1'
#
loop_
_entity.id
_entity.type
_entity.pdbx_description
1 polymer ?
#
loop_
_entity_poly.entity_id
_entity_poly.type
_entity_poly.pdbx_seq_one_letter_code
_entity_poly.pdbx_strand_id
1 'polypeptide(L)'
;MCIRDRLYTFIAAASVFTTSCNDYLDCEPITSVSTNVYLYSETDLAAYAAKFYNDSEDEKDDEYGNILPSHGSATYNLGLFQKDNGTDDQTADSPSKLFVKGQYHVGDDDLWHKYFRKIRAANYFIQTVTERYTNREISGNDANIKHYIGEVYFFRAYIYLTALQNLGDFPILTEILPDDYNAIREASKRRPRNEVARFILSDLDKAYEYMLPTAPVSNRLNKDCAALVKSRAALFEATWEKYHKGSAFVPGGPGWPGASMDYLKDFSFDIDAEIKYFLQQAIEAADIVAQGHSLHNNYAALFNSIDLSGIDEILLWRKYSVNSDATSFHFVVSYLQRNGGGNTGYTRSMVDSYLMADGLPIYASTSYQGDDTYEHIFTDRDGRMRQTILKTGDLLSDDPNFATWIKKNDGYGYFYRPEIFEPQKENSNPTGYCLRKGLNTSGDMQSTKESYTGCPIFRAAEAYLNYIEAYYELNGNLGGNCDKYWKALRTRAGMSTDYQKTINNTDISKEKQDWGSYSAGQQINTTLYNIRRERRVELVSEGFRMADLKRWRALDQVKDVHVQGFNFWDSMYQLYTNPQAEDAVTPIPQITLLEYGVTDKTANISAKSDPYAEGKYLLPYRKNAANIGFSGLNWNTSKYLYPISNKQFRLTTAVPGSNEYESSTIYQNPGWSRNDGTLPEGE
;
A
#
# COMPACT_ATOMS: atom_id res chain seq x y z
N MET A 1 4.99 42.37 -66.27
CA MET A 1 4.41 41.02 -66.31
C MET A 1 3.18 41.08 -65.42
N CYS A 2 2.02 40.95 -66.00
CA CYS A 2 0.75 41.39 -65.48
C CYS A 2 0.21 40.41 -64.34
N ILE A 3 -0.42 40.96 -63.34
CA ILE A 3 -1.14 40.28 -62.27
C ILE A 3 -2.15 39.25 -62.78
N ARG A 4 -2.55 39.34 -64.01
CA ARG A 4 -3.50 38.44 -64.70
C ARG A 4 -2.95 37.04 -64.98
N ASP A 5 -1.65 36.89 -65.19
CA ASP A 5 -1.04 35.58 -65.52
C ASP A 5 -0.82 34.74 -64.24
N ARG A 6 -0.71 35.40 -63.09
CA ARG A 6 -0.64 34.68 -61.77
C ARG A 6 -2.00 34.15 -61.31
N LEU A 7 -3.10 34.77 -61.73
CA LEU A 7 -4.44 34.34 -61.31
C LEU A 7 -4.86 33.05 -62.06
N TYR A 8 -4.45 32.91 -63.35
CA TYR A 8 -4.72 31.69 -64.10
C TYR A 8 -3.88 30.49 -63.65
N THR A 9 -2.67 30.73 -63.19
CA THR A 9 -1.82 29.66 -62.60
C THR A 9 -2.35 29.16 -61.24
N PHE A 10 -2.96 30.04 -60.49
CA PHE A 10 -3.58 29.67 -59.17
C PHE A 10 -4.90 28.91 -59.34
N ILE A 11 -5.70 29.28 -60.35
CA ILE A 11 -6.97 28.60 -60.70
C ILE A 11 -6.71 27.24 -61.33
N ALA A 12 -5.67 27.07 -62.11
CA ALA A 12 -5.27 25.77 -62.67
C ALA A 12 -4.67 24.84 -61.64
N ALA A 13 -3.99 25.38 -60.62
CA ALA A 13 -3.49 24.59 -59.49
C ALA A 13 -4.62 24.18 -58.51
N ALA A 14 -5.66 25.02 -58.33
CA ALA A 14 -6.80 24.70 -57.47
C ALA A 14 -7.74 23.64 -58.09
N SER A 15 -7.80 23.52 -59.43
CA SER A 15 -8.65 22.53 -60.11
C SER A 15 -8.04 21.13 -60.20
N VAL A 16 -6.74 20.95 -59.87
CA VAL A 16 -6.08 19.63 -59.82
C VAL A 16 -6.21 18.99 -58.44
N PHE A 17 -6.60 19.77 -57.41
CA PHE A 17 -6.77 19.25 -56.03
C PHE A 17 -8.19 18.78 -55.69
N THR A 18 -9.14 18.81 -56.62
CA THR A 18 -10.52 18.39 -56.37
C THR A 18 -10.88 16.98 -56.86
N THR A 19 -9.90 16.21 -57.36
CA THR A 19 -10.13 14.81 -57.73
C THR A 19 -9.19 13.88 -56.95
N SER A 20 -9.12 14.03 -55.64
CA SER A 20 -8.33 13.11 -54.85
C SER A 20 -9.03 12.77 -53.55
N CYS A 21 -9.34 11.54 -53.49
CA CYS A 21 -9.31 10.71 -52.29
C CYS A 21 -10.53 10.78 -51.37
N ASN A 22 -11.61 10.13 -51.76
CA ASN A 22 -12.46 9.46 -50.80
C ASN A 22 -11.67 8.35 -50.08
N ASP A 23 -10.69 7.71 -50.72
CA ASP A 23 -9.86 6.66 -50.12
C ASP A 23 -8.85 7.17 -49.08
N TYR A 24 -8.51 8.49 -49.05
CA TYR A 24 -7.56 9.01 -48.03
C TYR A 24 -8.22 9.34 -46.68
N LEU A 25 -9.54 9.53 -46.69
CA LEU A 25 -10.32 9.73 -45.45
C LEU A 25 -10.79 8.41 -44.83
N ASP A 26 -10.76 7.33 -45.60
CA ASP A 26 -11.06 5.97 -45.10
C ASP A 26 -9.81 5.20 -44.63
N CYS A 27 -8.62 5.80 -44.70
CA CYS A 27 -7.43 5.24 -44.06
C CYS A 27 -7.54 5.42 -42.53
N GLU A 28 -7.79 4.34 -41.81
CA GLU A 28 -7.65 4.32 -40.36
C GLU A 28 -6.24 4.82 -39.98
N PRO A 29 -6.11 5.65 -38.93
CA PRO A 29 -4.81 6.17 -38.51
C PRO A 29 -3.84 5.01 -38.26
N ILE A 30 -2.69 5.01 -38.94
CA ILE A 30 -1.64 3.98 -38.80
C ILE A 30 -1.14 3.84 -37.37
N THR A 31 -1.44 4.81 -36.52
CA THR A 31 -1.05 4.85 -35.11
C THR A 31 -2.12 4.32 -34.14
N SER A 32 -3.34 4.01 -34.58
CA SER A 32 -4.37 3.34 -33.79
C SER A 32 -4.72 2.00 -34.43
N VAL A 33 -4.43 0.90 -33.76
CA VAL A 33 -4.93 -0.41 -34.18
C VAL A 33 -6.45 -0.35 -34.10
N SER A 34 -7.14 -0.52 -35.23
CA SER A 34 -8.59 -0.49 -35.26
C SER A 34 -9.14 -1.65 -34.43
N THR A 35 -10.22 -1.39 -33.70
CA THR A 35 -10.91 -2.40 -32.89
C THR A 35 -11.38 -3.60 -33.69
N ASN A 36 -11.50 -3.45 -35.02
CA ASN A 36 -11.95 -4.48 -35.94
C ASN A 36 -10.88 -5.52 -36.31
N VAL A 37 -9.59 -5.26 -35.99
CA VAL A 37 -8.48 -6.17 -36.31
C VAL A 37 -7.68 -6.60 -35.05
N TYR A 38 -8.00 -6.08 -33.86
CA TYR A 38 -7.31 -6.33 -32.61
C TYR A 38 -8.16 -7.18 -31.66
N LEU A 39 -7.51 -7.98 -30.81
CA LEU A 39 -8.13 -8.94 -29.87
C LEU A 39 -8.76 -10.17 -30.56
N TYR A 40 -8.15 -10.66 -31.63
CA TYR A 40 -8.53 -11.91 -32.31
C TYR A 40 -7.50 -13.04 -32.14
N SER A 41 -6.42 -12.80 -31.41
CA SER A 41 -5.42 -13.81 -31.12
C SER A 41 -5.05 -13.86 -29.64
N GLU A 42 -4.60 -15.03 -29.17
CA GLU A 42 -4.01 -15.21 -27.85
C GLU A 42 -2.95 -14.15 -27.54
N THR A 43 -2.10 -13.82 -28.52
CA THR A 43 -1.04 -12.83 -28.39
C THR A 43 -1.59 -11.42 -28.14
N ASP A 44 -2.69 -11.05 -28.82
CA ASP A 44 -3.35 -9.76 -28.60
C ASP A 44 -3.90 -9.65 -27.17
N LEU A 45 -4.53 -10.74 -26.69
CA LEU A 45 -5.06 -10.79 -25.34
C LEU A 45 -3.94 -10.67 -24.30
N ALA A 46 -2.84 -11.40 -24.47
CA ALA A 46 -1.68 -11.33 -23.63
C ALA A 46 -1.09 -9.91 -23.57
N ALA A 47 -0.97 -9.26 -24.74
CA ALA A 47 -0.44 -7.90 -24.85
C ALA A 47 -1.38 -6.85 -24.22
N TYR A 48 -2.70 -7.02 -24.35
CA TYR A 48 -3.66 -6.11 -23.72
C TYR A 48 -3.63 -6.27 -22.20
N ALA A 49 -3.71 -7.49 -21.68
CA ALA A 49 -3.67 -7.75 -20.25
C ALA A 49 -2.35 -7.29 -19.61
N ALA A 50 -1.22 -7.34 -20.36
CA ALA A 50 0.08 -6.87 -19.89
C ALA A 50 0.09 -5.37 -19.53
N LYS A 51 -0.77 -4.54 -20.11
CA LYS A 51 -0.85 -3.11 -19.81
C LYS A 51 -1.21 -2.83 -18.35
N PHE A 52 -2.01 -3.71 -17.72
CA PHE A 52 -2.40 -3.56 -16.31
C PHE A 52 -1.26 -3.86 -15.32
N TYR A 53 -0.16 -4.47 -15.77
CA TYR A 53 1.04 -4.70 -14.96
C TYR A 53 2.02 -3.53 -15.02
N ASN A 54 1.78 -2.55 -15.89
CA ASN A 54 2.70 -1.42 -16.08
C ASN A 54 2.86 -0.63 -14.79
N ASP A 55 4.08 -0.12 -14.57
CA ASP A 55 4.48 0.68 -13.42
C ASP A 55 4.75 2.14 -13.81
N SER A 56 4.22 2.58 -14.93
CA SER A 56 4.42 3.95 -15.40
C SER A 56 3.77 4.96 -14.45
N GLU A 57 4.54 5.93 -14.01
CA GLU A 57 4.07 7.11 -13.27
C GLU A 57 3.61 8.23 -14.24
N ASP A 58 3.71 8.03 -15.55
CA ASP A 58 3.26 9.00 -16.55
C ASP A 58 1.73 9.12 -16.48
N GLU A 59 1.21 10.34 -16.35
CA GLU A 59 -0.23 10.62 -16.36
C GLU A 59 -0.93 10.09 -17.61
N LYS A 60 -0.20 9.94 -18.74
CA LYS A 60 -0.74 9.37 -19.98
C LYS A 60 -1.00 7.87 -19.87
N ASP A 61 -0.25 7.17 -19.03
CA ASP A 61 -0.38 5.74 -18.79
C ASP A 61 -1.26 5.40 -17.58
N ASP A 62 -1.87 6.39 -16.91
CA ASP A 62 -2.73 6.20 -15.72
C ASP A 62 -3.99 5.36 -16.03
N GLU A 63 -4.31 5.14 -17.30
CA GLU A 63 -5.42 4.27 -17.71
C GLU A 63 -5.20 2.80 -17.31
N TYR A 64 -3.94 2.33 -17.34
CA TYR A 64 -3.58 0.93 -17.11
C TYR A 64 -2.61 0.73 -15.94
N GLY A 65 -1.72 1.69 -15.69
CA GLY A 65 -0.60 1.56 -14.76
C GLY A 65 -0.94 1.73 -13.28
N ASN A 66 0.07 1.55 -12.43
CA ASN A 66 0.03 1.80 -10.98
C ASN A 66 -1.04 1.02 -10.20
N ILE A 67 -1.39 -0.21 -10.65
CA ILE A 67 -2.39 -1.04 -9.98
C ILE A 67 -1.74 -1.92 -8.91
N LEU A 68 -0.64 -2.59 -9.24
CA LEU A 68 0.07 -3.50 -8.34
C LEU A 68 1.24 -2.80 -7.63
N PRO A 69 1.63 -3.28 -6.43
CA PRO A 69 2.83 -2.78 -5.74
C PRO A 69 4.10 -2.88 -6.58
N SER A 70 5.01 -1.93 -6.37
CA SER A 70 6.32 -1.87 -7.03
C SER A 70 7.38 -1.28 -6.11
N HIS A 71 8.64 -1.45 -6.47
CA HIS A 71 9.74 -0.66 -5.93
C HIS A 71 9.71 0.75 -6.51
N GLY A 72 10.24 1.73 -5.76
CA GLY A 72 10.24 3.12 -6.19
C GLY A 72 11.18 3.36 -7.38
N SER A 73 10.67 4.05 -8.39
CA SER A 73 11.40 4.47 -9.60
C SER A 73 11.87 5.93 -9.53
N ALA A 74 11.52 6.67 -8.48
CA ALA A 74 11.86 8.06 -8.26
C ALA A 74 12.86 8.23 -7.10
N THR A 75 13.53 9.39 -7.07
CA THR A 75 14.46 9.77 -6.00
C THR A 75 13.75 9.76 -4.64
N TYR A 76 14.37 9.16 -3.63
CA TYR A 76 13.86 9.01 -2.25
C TYR A 76 12.58 8.16 -2.14
N ASN A 77 12.23 7.40 -3.15
CA ASN A 77 11.07 6.53 -3.15
C ASN A 77 11.50 5.07 -2.99
N LEU A 78 11.22 4.45 -1.85
CA LEU A 78 11.45 3.03 -1.59
C LEU A 78 10.27 2.15 -2.07
N GLY A 79 9.26 2.72 -2.73
CA GLY A 79 8.11 1.98 -3.26
C GLY A 79 7.39 1.20 -2.17
N LEU A 80 7.31 -0.13 -2.32
CA LEU A 80 6.63 -1.01 -1.38
C LEU A 80 7.07 -0.77 0.08
N PHE A 81 8.39 -0.62 0.33
CA PHE A 81 8.93 -0.60 1.69
C PHE A 81 8.67 0.69 2.48
N GLN A 82 8.06 1.70 1.88
CA GLN A 82 7.62 2.91 2.57
C GLN A 82 6.10 3.13 2.55
N LYS A 83 5.33 2.14 2.08
CA LYS A 83 3.86 2.26 1.99
C LYS A 83 3.16 2.37 3.35
N ASP A 84 3.81 1.93 4.43
CA ASP A 84 3.29 2.06 5.79
C ASP A 84 3.67 3.39 6.46
N ASN A 85 4.35 4.32 5.75
CA ASN A 85 4.63 5.67 6.24
C ASN A 85 3.34 6.41 6.61
N GLY A 86 3.37 7.10 7.75
CA GLY A 86 2.22 7.82 8.29
C GLY A 86 1.28 6.94 9.10
N THR A 87 1.72 5.75 9.51
CA THR A 87 1.05 4.88 10.47
C THR A 87 1.87 4.76 11.76
N ASP A 88 1.43 3.91 12.68
CA ASP A 88 2.20 3.55 13.87
C ASP A 88 3.32 2.54 13.61
N ASP A 89 3.51 2.08 12.36
CA ASP A 89 4.64 1.23 11.95
C ASP A 89 5.83 2.03 11.47
N GLN A 90 5.59 2.98 10.59
CA GLN A 90 6.62 3.74 9.90
C GLN A 90 6.27 5.22 9.83
N THR A 91 7.31 6.04 9.84
CA THR A 91 7.17 7.49 9.68
C THR A 91 8.23 8.07 8.76
N ALA A 92 7.84 9.12 8.03
CA ALA A 92 8.73 10.01 7.29
C ALA A 92 9.07 11.25 8.14
N ASP A 93 9.81 12.21 7.57
CA ASP A 93 10.15 13.49 8.22
C ASP A 93 8.91 14.34 8.56
N SER A 94 7.83 14.15 7.83
CA SER A 94 6.54 14.79 8.08
C SER A 94 5.44 13.75 8.13
N PRO A 95 4.43 13.93 8.99
CA PRO A 95 3.31 13.00 9.07
C PRO A 95 2.40 13.10 7.84
N SER A 96 1.58 12.07 7.65
CA SER A 96 0.46 12.17 6.72
C SER A 96 -0.51 13.28 7.14
N LYS A 97 -0.93 14.12 6.19
CA LYS A 97 -1.95 15.17 6.41
C LYS A 97 -3.25 14.64 7.01
N LEU A 98 -3.56 13.36 6.80
CA LEU A 98 -4.73 12.71 7.38
C LEU A 98 -4.74 12.76 8.92
N PHE A 99 -3.55 12.73 9.55
CA PHE A 99 -3.40 12.75 11.00
C PHE A 99 -3.20 14.16 11.58
N VAL A 100 -3.20 15.18 10.75
CA VAL A 100 -2.95 16.54 11.23
C VAL A 100 -4.23 17.37 11.06
N LYS A 101 -4.68 17.95 12.18
CA LYS A 101 -5.86 18.80 12.19
C LYS A 101 -5.70 19.99 11.25
N GLY A 102 -6.72 20.25 10.44
CA GLY A 102 -6.73 21.39 9.51
C GLY A 102 -5.84 21.24 8.28
N GLN A 103 -5.29 20.05 7.98
CA GLN A 103 -4.34 19.87 6.88
C GLN A 103 -4.87 19.06 5.69
N TYR A 104 -6.04 18.41 5.83
CA TYR A 104 -6.60 17.60 4.75
C TYR A 104 -7.99 18.13 4.38
N HIS A 105 -8.17 18.51 3.11
CA HIS A 105 -9.36 19.18 2.62
C HIS A 105 -10.04 18.38 1.50
N VAL A 106 -11.32 18.66 1.27
CA VAL A 106 -12.01 18.20 0.05
C VAL A 106 -11.29 18.77 -1.16
N GLY A 107 -10.95 17.91 -2.12
CA GLY A 107 -10.24 18.29 -3.34
C GLY A 107 -8.70 18.17 -3.28
N ASP A 108 -8.11 17.89 -2.10
CA ASP A 108 -6.66 17.59 -2.01
C ASP A 108 -6.29 16.36 -2.85
N ASP A 109 -7.17 15.34 -2.86
CA ASP A 109 -7.06 14.16 -3.70
C ASP A 109 -8.36 13.94 -4.48
N ASP A 110 -8.30 13.85 -5.80
CA ASP A 110 -9.42 13.44 -6.65
C ASP A 110 -9.24 11.99 -7.09
N LEU A 111 -9.58 11.07 -6.19
CA LEU A 111 -9.43 9.63 -6.43
C LEU A 111 -10.53 9.06 -7.35
N TRP A 112 -11.69 9.72 -7.43
CA TRP A 112 -12.87 9.20 -8.11
C TRP A 112 -12.59 8.89 -9.58
N HIS A 113 -12.06 9.85 -10.35
CA HIS A 113 -11.85 9.67 -11.79
C HIS A 113 -10.76 8.65 -12.13
N LYS A 114 -9.76 8.48 -11.24
CA LYS A 114 -8.63 7.55 -11.46
C LYS A 114 -9.07 6.11 -11.64
N TYR A 115 -10.14 5.70 -10.95
CA TYR A 115 -10.65 4.33 -11.04
C TYR A 115 -11.42 4.09 -12.34
N PHE A 116 -12.20 5.07 -12.81
CA PHE A 116 -13.09 4.85 -13.96
C PHE A 116 -12.35 4.62 -15.28
N ARG A 117 -11.20 5.25 -15.50
CA ARG A 117 -10.36 4.96 -16.66
C ARG A 117 -9.96 3.49 -16.71
N LYS A 118 -9.45 2.98 -15.59
CA LYS A 118 -8.98 1.60 -15.46
C LYS A 118 -10.13 0.60 -15.55
N ILE A 119 -11.27 0.92 -14.93
CA ILE A 119 -12.49 0.12 -15.03
C ILE A 119 -12.99 0.09 -16.49
N ARG A 120 -13.01 1.23 -17.19
CA ARG A 120 -13.42 1.28 -18.60
C ARG A 120 -12.52 0.42 -19.47
N ALA A 121 -11.21 0.47 -19.27
CA ALA A 121 -10.26 -0.37 -20.00
C ALA A 121 -10.51 -1.87 -19.76
N ALA A 122 -10.76 -2.26 -18.51
CA ALA A 122 -11.10 -3.64 -18.17
C ALA A 122 -12.45 -4.08 -18.78
N ASN A 123 -13.48 -3.21 -18.70
CA ASN A 123 -14.80 -3.51 -19.27
C ASN A 123 -14.74 -3.64 -20.79
N TYR A 124 -13.97 -2.76 -21.47
CA TYR A 124 -13.77 -2.86 -22.93
C TYR A 124 -13.21 -4.23 -23.31
N PHE A 125 -12.16 -4.66 -22.64
CA PHE A 125 -11.58 -5.97 -22.90
C PHE A 125 -12.57 -7.10 -22.62
N ILE A 126 -13.15 -7.13 -21.42
CA ILE A 126 -14.05 -8.22 -21.00
C ILE A 126 -15.24 -8.32 -21.94
N GLN A 127 -15.91 -7.21 -22.26
CA GLN A 127 -17.08 -7.20 -23.15
C GLN A 127 -16.72 -7.71 -24.54
N THR A 128 -15.66 -7.13 -25.16
CA THR A 128 -15.24 -7.49 -26.52
C THR A 128 -14.76 -8.93 -26.61
N VAL A 129 -13.91 -9.36 -25.66
CA VAL A 129 -13.27 -10.67 -25.72
C VAL A 129 -14.22 -11.78 -25.35
N THR A 130 -15.15 -11.56 -24.40
CA THR A 130 -16.12 -12.59 -24.02
C THR A 130 -17.07 -12.95 -25.17
N GLU A 131 -17.53 -11.94 -25.92
CA GLU A 131 -18.35 -12.17 -27.12
C GLU A 131 -17.59 -12.97 -28.18
N ARG A 132 -16.38 -12.54 -28.54
CA ARG A 132 -15.53 -13.20 -29.53
C ARG A 132 -15.12 -14.62 -29.12
N TYR A 133 -14.83 -14.81 -27.84
CA TYR A 133 -14.52 -16.13 -27.29
C TYR A 133 -15.70 -17.09 -27.44
N THR A 134 -16.90 -16.63 -27.13
CA THR A 134 -18.14 -17.41 -27.28
C THR A 134 -18.39 -17.81 -28.74
N ASN A 135 -18.10 -16.89 -29.66
CA ASN A 135 -18.22 -17.09 -31.10
C ASN A 135 -17.06 -17.89 -31.72
N ARG A 136 -16.02 -18.26 -30.93
CA ARG A 136 -14.81 -18.94 -31.39
C ARG A 136 -14.01 -18.16 -32.43
N GLU A 137 -13.98 -16.85 -32.30
CA GLU A 137 -13.29 -15.94 -33.21
C GLU A 137 -11.82 -15.65 -32.81
N ILE A 138 -11.39 -16.13 -31.62
CA ILE A 138 -10.04 -15.90 -31.11
C ILE A 138 -9.17 -17.12 -31.39
N SER A 139 -8.07 -16.91 -32.12
CA SER A 139 -7.08 -17.94 -32.40
C SER A 139 -6.07 -18.10 -31.28
N GLY A 140 -5.66 -19.35 -31.00
CA GLY A 140 -4.66 -19.67 -29.98
C GLY A 140 -5.06 -20.85 -29.11
N ASN A 141 -4.33 -21.03 -27.99
CA ASN A 141 -4.62 -22.07 -27.02
C ASN A 141 -5.80 -21.65 -26.12
N ASP A 142 -6.84 -22.45 -26.04
CA ASP A 142 -8.08 -22.15 -25.30
C ASP A 142 -7.80 -21.87 -23.80
N ALA A 143 -6.91 -22.65 -23.18
CA ALA A 143 -6.56 -22.46 -21.75
C ALA A 143 -5.82 -21.14 -21.51
N ASN A 144 -4.94 -20.74 -22.43
CA ASN A 144 -4.24 -19.46 -22.35
C ASN A 144 -5.17 -18.26 -22.63
N ILE A 145 -6.08 -18.40 -23.58
CA ILE A 145 -7.12 -17.39 -23.86
C ILE A 145 -7.95 -17.15 -22.60
N LYS A 146 -8.46 -18.20 -21.97
CA LYS A 146 -9.20 -18.10 -20.70
C LYS A 146 -8.35 -17.44 -19.61
N HIS A 147 -7.08 -17.83 -19.52
CA HIS A 147 -6.16 -17.27 -18.52
C HIS A 147 -6.06 -15.73 -18.65
N TYR A 148 -5.85 -15.20 -19.85
CA TYR A 148 -5.77 -13.75 -20.05
C TYR A 148 -7.08 -13.01 -19.81
N ILE A 149 -8.21 -13.66 -20.06
CA ILE A 149 -9.54 -13.14 -19.68
C ILE A 149 -9.63 -13.07 -18.14
N GLY A 150 -9.20 -14.13 -17.44
CA GLY A 150 -9.15 -14.19 -15.99
C GLY A 150 -8.27 -13.10 -15.35
N GLU A 151 -7.12 -12.78 -15.97
CA GLU A 151 -6.27 -11.68 -15.48
C GLU A 151 -7.00 -10.34 -15.50
N VAL A 152 -7.77 -10.03 -16.53
CA VAL A 152 -8.48 -8.74 -16.61
C VAL A 152 -9.65 -8.69 -15.62
N TYR A 153 -10.33 -9.83 -15.35
CA TYR A 153 -11.28 -9.90 -14.24
C TYR A 153 -10.59 -9.63 -12.90
N PHE A 154 -9.41 -10.22 -12.66
CA PHE A 154 -8.62 -9.96 -11.47
C PHE A 154 -8.28 -8.46 -11.33
N PHE A 155 -7.79 -7.82 -12.39
CA PHE A 155 -7.44 -6.41 -12.35
C PHE A 155 -8.66 -5.52 -12.10
N ARG A 156 -9.81 -5.82 -12.70
CA ARG A 156 -11.04 -5.08 -12.42
C ARG A 156 -11.44 -5.21 -10.95
N ALA A 157 -11.42 -6.41 -10.40
CA ALA A 157 -11.68 -6.65 -8.98
C ALA A 157 -10.71 -5.90 -8.07
N TYR A 158 -9.41 -5.88 -8.40
CA TYR A 158 -8.39 -5.20 -7.60
C TYR A 158 -8.55 -3.67 -7.62
N ILE A 159 -8.95 -3.11 -8.77
CA ILE A 159 -9.28 -1.68 -8.89
C ILE A 159 -10.50 -1.35 -8.02
N TYR A 160 -11.56 -2.17 -8.08
CA TYR A 160 -12.75 -1.99 -7.24
C TYR A 160 -12.44 -2.16 -5.74
N LEU A 161 -11.56 -3.08 -5.37
CA LEU A 161 -11.10 -3.23 -3.98
C LEU A 161 -10.43 -1.94 -3.48
N THR A 162 -9.55 -1.35 -4.30
CA THR A 162 -8.89 -0.09 -3.94
C THR A 162 -9.91 1.06 -3.83
N ALA A 163 -10.90 1.11 -4.74
CA ALA A 163 -11.97 2.09 -4.67
C ALA A 163 -12.84 1.91 -3.41
N LEU A 164 -13.21 0.67 -3.08
CA LEU A 164 -13.96 0.31 -1.87
C LEU A 164 -13.23 0.74 -0.59
N GLN A 165 -11.92 0.48 -0.51
CA GLN A 165 -11.09 0.83 0.65
C GLN A 165 -10.98 2.35 0.85
N ASN A 166 -11.01 3.13 -0.22
CA ASN A 166 -10.81 4.57 -0.17
C ASN A 166 -12.12 5.36 -0.14
N LEU A 167 -13.13 4.92 -0.89
CA LEU A 167 -14.37 5.69 -1.11
C LEU A 167 -15.62 5.01 -0.53
N GLY A 168 -15.56 3.74 -0.13
CA GLY A 168 -16.72 2.99 0.37
C GLY A 168 -17.69 2.65 -0.76
N ASP A 169 -18.93 3.14 -0.64
CA ASP A 169 -19.95 2.99 -1.68
C ASP A 169 -19.44 3.51 -3.02
N PHE A 170 -19.66 2.74 -4.10
CA PHE A 170 -19.09 3.07 -5.41
C PHE A 170 -19.98 2.56 -6.56
N PRO A 171 -20.02 3.21 -7.73
CA PRO A 171 -20.78 2.71 -8.88
C PRO A 171 -20.20 1.37 -9.38
N ILE A 172 -21.08 0.42 -9.70
CA ILE A 172 -20.68 -0.85 -10.33
C ILE A 172 -20.95 -0.73 -11.83
N LEU A 173 -19.87 -0.67 -12.62
CA LEU A 173 -19.89 -0.57 -14.08
C LEU A 173 -19.32 -1.83 -14.69
N THR A 174 -20.10 -2.50 -15.52
CA THR A 174 -19.71 -3.74 -16.23
C THR A 174 -19.69 -3.59 -17.74
N GLU A 175 -20.12 -2.43 -18.25
CA GLU A 175 -20.30 -2.14 -19.67
C GLU A 175 -19.51 -0.89 -20.08
N ILE A 176 -19.28 -0.75 -21.39
CA ILE A 176 -18.79 0.47 -22.00
C ILE A 176 -19.98 1.43 -22.12
N LEU A 177 -19.89 2.53 -21.40
CA LEU A 177 -20.95 3.56 -21.46
C LEU A 177 -20.85 4.35 -22.77
N PRO A 178 -21.99 4.70 -23.39
CA PRO A 178 -22.04 5.61 -24.52
C PRO A 178 -21.56 7.01 -24.11
N ASP A 179 -21.11 7.81 -25.05
CA ASP A 179 -20.81 9.25 -24.85
C ASP A 179 -22.12 10.05 -24.79
N ASP A 180 -22.91 9.78 -23.75
CA ASP A 180 -24.19 10.43 -23.46
C ASP A 180 -24.23 10.84 -21.99
N TYR A 181 -24.51 12.12 -21.77
CA TYR A 181 -24.50 12.68 -20.43
C TYR A 181 -25.48 11.98 -19.46
N ASN A 182 -26.70 11.71 -19.93
CA ASN A 182 -27.73 11.10 -19.07
C ASN A 182 -27.40 9.64 -18.75
N ALA A 183 -26.86 8.90 -19.71
CA ALA A 183 -26.40 7.54 -19.49
C ALA A 183 -25.24 7.49 -18.47
N ILE A 184 -24.26 8.37 -18.62
CA ILE A 184 -23.11 8.45 -17.69
C ILE A 184 -23.58 8.89 -16.30
N ARG A 185 -24.44 9.88 -16.21
CA ARG A 185 -25.03 10.37 -14.97
C ARG A 185 -25.80 9.25 -14.24
N GLU A 186 -26.65 8.52 -14.95
CA GLU A 186 -27.41 7.39 -14.38
C GLU A 186 -26.48 6.28 -13.88
N ALA A 187 -25.46 5.92 -14.65
CA ALA A 187 -24.48 4.92 -14.30
C ALA A 187 -23.55 5.33 -13.15
N SER A 188 -23.49 6.64 -12.82
CA SER A 188 -22.68 7.15 -11.70
C SER A 188 -23.31 6.91 -10.32
N LYS A 189 -24.54 6.38 -10.24
CA LYS A 189 -25.21 6.05 -8.98
C LYS A 189 -24.36 5.11 -8.13
N ARG A 190 -24.05 5.53 -6.91
CA ARG A 190 -23.26 4.72 -5.97
C ARG A 190 -24.08 3.53 -5.47
N ARG A 191 -23.46 2.36 -5.51
CA ARG A 191 -24.01 1.15 -4.86
C ARG A 191 -23.45 1.01 -3.45
N PRO A 192 -24.25 0.48 -2.50
CA PRO A 192 -23.76 0.20 -1.15
C PRO A 192 -22.49 -0.67 -1.14
N ARG A 193 -21.60 -0.43 -0.20
CA ARG A 193 -20.28 -1.06 -0.16
C ARG A 193 -20.30 -2.58 -0.12
N ASN A 194 -21.28 -3.19 0.55
CA ASN A 194 -21.45 -4.64 0.57
C ASN A 194 -21.76 -5.20 -0.83
N GLU A 195 -22.54 -4.50 -1.66
CA GLU A 195 -22.78 -4.90 -3.06
C GLU A 195 -21.50 -4.77 -3.90
N VAL A 196 -20.73 -3.69 -3.69
CA VAL A 196 -19.42 -3.52 -4.33
C VAL A 196 -18.47 -4.64 -3.93
N ALA A 197 -18.42 -5.01 -2.65
CA ALA A 197 -17.60 -6.12 -2.17
C ALA A 197 -18.04 -7.47 -2.79
N ARG A 198 -19.34 -7.74 -2.87
CA ARG A 198 -19.85 -8.94 -3.55
C ARG A 198 -19.46 -8.97 -5.03
N PHE A 199 -19.50 -7.83 -5.71
CA PHE A 199 -19.07 -7.72 -7.10
C PHE A 199 -17.56 -8.04 -7.23
N ILE A 200 -16.72 -7.51 -6.32
CA ILE A 200 -15.28 -7.83 -6.26
C ILE A 200 -15.06 -9.33 -6.12
N LEU A 201 -15.78 -10.01 -5.18
CA LEU A 201 -15.64 -11.45 -5.00
C LEU A 201 -16.08 -12.22 -6.25
N SER A 202 -17.16 -11.79 -6.92
CA SER A 202 -17.64 -12.41 -8.15
C SER A 202 -16.61 -12.35 -9.29
N ASP A 203 -15.93 -11.19 -9.46
CA ASP A 203 -14.86 -11.05 -10.46
C ASP A 203 -13.63 -11.89 -10.10
N LEU A 204 -13.30 -12.02 -8.80
CA LEU A 204 -12.20 -12.87 -8.34
C LEU A 204 -12.53 -14.37 -8.49
N ASP A 205 -13.80 -14.76 -8.36
CA ASP A 205 -14.23 -16.11 -8.65
C ASP A 205 -14.08 -16.43 -10.14
N LYS A 206 -14.42 -15.49 -11.03
CA LYS A 206 -14.15 -15.62 -12.47
C LYS A 206 -12.66 -15.70 -12.78
N ALA A 207 -11.86 -14.86 -12.14
CA ALA A 207 -10.41 -14.90 -12.26
C ALA A 207 -9.85 -16.26 -11.82
N TYR A 208 -10.29 -16.79 -10.68
CA TYR A 208 -9.87 -18.10 -10.17
C TYR A 208 -10.29 -19.25 -11.09
N GLU A 209 -11.51 -19.19 -11.64
CA GLU A 209 -12.02 -20.20 -12.58
C GLU A 209 -11.21 -20.22 -13.88
N TYR A 210 -10.81 -19.05 -14.40
CA TYR A 210 -10.24 -18.92 -15.73
C TYR A 210 -8.71 -18.98 -15.74
N MET A 211 -8.05 -18.48 -14.70
CA MET A 211 -6.59 -18.51 -14.65
C MET A 211 -6.04 -19.90 -14.36
N LEU A 212 -4.90 -20.19 -14.94
CA LEU A 212 -4.14 -21.42 -14.74
C LEU A 212 -3.42 -21.41 -13.38
N PRO A 213 -3.11 -22.58 -12.80
CA PRO A 213 -2.24 -22.67 -11.62
C PRO A 213 -0.83 -22.12 -11.87
N THR A 214 -0.33 -22.29 -13.09
CA THR A 214 0.93 -21.72 -13.56
C THR A 214 0.61 -20.88 -14.79
N ALA A 215 1.00 -19.60 -14.74
CA ALA A 215 0.78 -18.68 -15.84
C ALA A 215 1.49 -19.13 -17.13
N PRO A 216 0.95 -18.86 -18.32
CA PRO A 216 1.58 -19.21 -19.60
C PRO A 216 2.95 -18.54 -19.80
N VAL A 217 3.17 -17.40 -19.17
CA VAL A 217 4.43 -16.64 -19.18
C VAL A 217 4.79 -16.32 -17.74
N SER A 218 6.09 -16.38 -17.40
CA SER A 218 6.59 -16.07 -16.07
C SER A 218 6.24 -14.62 -15.64
N ASN A 219 6.16 -14.40 -14.33
CA ASN A 219 5.84 -13.11 -13.72
C ASN A 219 4.45 -12.54 -14.10
N ARG A 220 3.49 -13.42 -14.29
CA ARG A 220 2.07 -13.08 -14.47
C ARG A 220 1.23 -13.71 -13.36
N LEU A 221 0.04 -13.17 -13.18
CA LEU A 221 -0.96 -13.68 -12.25
C LEU A 221 -1.24 -15.17 -12.50
N ASN A 222 -1.60 -15.86 -11.43
CA ASN A 222 -2.09 -17.22 -11.45
C ASN A 222 -3.37 -17.30 -10.59
N LYS A 223 -4.04 -18.46 -10.60
CA LYS A 223 -5.30 -18.62 -9.86
C LYS A 223 -5.13 -18.39 -8.35
N ASP A 224 -3.96 -18.69 -7.75
CA ASP A 224 -3.73 -18.52 -6.32
C ASP A 224 -3.61 -17.05 -5.92
N CYS A 225 -3.18 -16.19 -6.85
CA CYS A 225 -3.27 -14.74 -6.68
C CYS A 225 -4.74 -14.28 -6.54
N ALA A 226 -5.67 -14.86 -7.32
CA ALA A 226 -7.09 -14.52 -7.21
C ALA A 226 -7.69 -15.00 -5.88
N ALA A 227 -7.36 -16.21 -5.44
CA ALA A 227 -7.79 -16.72 -4.13
C ALA A 227 -7.23 -15.85 -2.98
N LEU A 228 -5.95 -15.46 -3.03
CA LEU A 228 -5.35 -14.59 -2.03
C LEU A 228 -6.07 -13.25 -1.94
N VAL A 229 -6.27 -12.57 -3.08
CA VAL A 229 -6.93 -11.25 -3.10
C VAL A 229 -8.41 -11.38 -2.72
N LYS A 230 -9.08 -12.49 -3.04
CA LYS A 230 -10.44 -12.80 -2.56
C LYS A 230 -10.48 -12.88 -1.04
N SER A 231 -9.52 -13.56 -0.41
CA SER A 231 -9.43 -13.64 1.05
C SER A 231 -9.20 -12.25 1.68
N ARG A 232 -8.35 -11.43 1.07
CA ARG A 232 -8.07 -10.04 1.51
C ARG A 232 -9.32 -9.16 1.42
N ALA A 233 -10.02 -9.19 0.28
CA ALA A 233 -11.20 -8.38 0.05
C ALA A 233 -12.35 -8.76 0.99
N ALA A 234 -12.59 -10.05 1.15
CA ALA A 234 -13.63 -10.57 2.03
C ALA A 234 -13.34 -10.26 3.52
N LEU A 235 -12.09 -10.46 3.97
CA LEU A 235 -11.68 -10.10 5.34
C LEU A 235 -11.78 -8.59 5.60
N PHE A 236 -11.38 -7.77 4.61
CA PHE A 236 -11.49 -6.31 4.71
C PHE A 236 -12.93 -5.91 4.93
N GLU A 237 -13.86 -6.34 4.08
CA GLU A 237 -15.26 -5.94 4.16
C GLU A 237 -15.93 -6.47 5.43
N ALA A 238 -15.73 -7.75 5.76
CA ALA A 238 -16.29 -8.34 6.98
C ALA A 238 -15.92 -7.56 8.25
N THR A 239 -14.63 -7.22 8.39
CA THR A 239 -14.14 -6.51 9.57
C THR A 239 -14.49 -5.03 9.54
N TRP A 240 -14.57 -4.42 8.34
CA TRP A 240 -15.12 -3.07 8.20
C TRP A 240 -16.56 -3.03 8.70
N GLU A 241 -17.44 -3.87 8.16
CA GLU A 241 -18.84 -3.92 8.57
C GLU A 241 -18.97 -4.20 10.07
N LYS A 242 -18.19 -5.13 10.61
CA LYS A 242 -18.22 -5.50 12.03
C LYS A 242 -17.87 -4.34 12.95
N TYR A 243 -16.77 -3.63 12.67
CA TYR A 243 -16.26 -2.59 13.57
C TYR A 243 -16.86 -1.21 13.32
N HIS A 244 -17.42 -0.97 12.14
CA HIS A 244 -18.15 0.25 11.82
C HIS A 244 -19.68 0.10 11.99
N LYS A 245 -20.18 -1.09 12.37
CA LYS A 245 -21.60 -1.34 12.64
C LYS A 245 -22.18 -0.26 13.55
N GLY A 246 -23.37 0.25 13.18
CA GLY A 246 -24.04 1.32 13.95
C GLY A 246 -23.48 2.73 13.71
N SER A 247 -22.70 2.93 12.66
CA SER A 247 -22.20 4.25 12.24
C SER A 247 -22.61 4.58 10.80
N ALA A 248 -22.34 5.81 10.37
CA ALA A 248 -22.60 6.27 9.01
C ALA A 248 -21.72 5.60 7.93
N PHE A 249 -20.71 4.82 8.32
CA PHE A 249 -19.74 4.18 7.43
C PHE A 249 -20.17 2.80 6.92
N VAL A 250 -21.36 2.35 7.33
CA VAL A 250 -21.97 1.10 6.83
C VAL A 250 -23.37 1.39 6.28
N PRO A 251 -23.79 0.73 5.20
CA PRO A 251 -25.13 0.90 4.64
C PRO A 251 -26.23 0.64 5.69
N GLY A 252 -27.25 1.47 5.68
CA GLY A 252 -28.37 1.37 6.65
C GLY A 252 -28.02 1.80 8.08
N GLY A 253 -26.78 2.18 8.38
CA GLY A 253 -26.36 2.72 9.67
C GLY A 253 -26.88 4.16 9.90
N PRO A 254 -26.93 4.62 11.16
CA PRO A 254 -27.35 5.98 11.48
C PRO A 254 -26.49 7.03 10.77
N GLY A 255 -27.12 7.91 9.98
CA GLY A 255 -26.40 8.95 9.23
C GLY A 255 -25.72 8.46 7.95
N TRP A 256 -25.95 7.22 7.51
CA TRP A 256 -25.44 6.77 6.21
C TRP A 256 -25.99 7.64 5.07
N PRO A 257 -25.11 8.29 4.28
CA PRO A 257 -25.55 9.28 3.28
C PRO A 257 -26.41 8.69 2.16
N GLY A 258 -26.21 7.39 1.84
CA GLY A 258 -27.00 6.68 0.82
C GLY A 258 -28.50 6.64 1.13
N ALA A 259 -28.88 6.72 2.40
CA ALA A 259 -30.29 6.73 2.81
C ALA A 259 -31.08 7.93 2.27
N SER A 260 -30.40 9.00 1.86
CA SER A 260 -31.04 10.19 1.28
C SER A 260 -31.35 10.05 -0.22
N MET A 261 -30.91 8.99 -0.85
CA MET A 261 -31.02 8.81 -2.31
C MET A 261 -32.25 7.99 -2.67
N ASP A 262 -33.13 8.54 -3.53
CA ASP A 262 -34.37 7.87 -3.96
C ASP A 262 -34.12 6.45 -4.53
N TYR A 263 -33.01 6.25 -5.23
CA TYR A 263 -32.67 4.94 -5.82
C TYR A 263 -32.19 3.90 -4.78
N LEU A 264 -32.00 4.28 -3.52
CA LEU A 264 -31.63 3.41 -2.40
C LEU A 264 -32.72 3.35 -1.32
N LYS A 265 -33.89 3.97 -1.52
CA LYS A 265 -34.98 4.02 -0.53
C LYS A 265 -35.46 2.64 -0.07
N ASP A 266 -35.42 1.65 -0.94
CA ASP A 266 -35.88 0.29 -0.67
C ASP A 266 -34.68 -0.64 -0.30
N PHE A 267 -33.48 -0.09 -0.17
CA PHE A 267 -32.30 -0.88 0.19
C PHE A 267 -32.39 -1.34 1.65
N SER A 268 -32.22 -2.64 1.84
CA SER A 268 -32.08 -3.24 3.17
C SER A 268 -31.18 -4.47 3.08
N PHE A 269 -30.43 -4.76 4.13
CA PHE A 269 -29.64 -5.97 4.25
C PHE A 269 -29.48 -6.35 5.72
N ASP A 270 -29.16 -7.63 5.95
CA ASP A 270 -28.79 -8.12 7.28
C ASP A 270 -27.25 -8.05 7.43
N ILE A 271 -26.78 -7.02 8.16
CA ILE A 271 -25.35 -6.81 8.33
C ILE A 271 -24.65 -7.98 9.03
N ASP A 272 -25.30 -8.69 9.96
CA ASP A 272 -24.71 -9.83 10.66
C ASP A 272 -24.58 -11.04 9.71
N ALA A 273 -25.55 -11.22 8.82
CA ALA A 273 -25.46 -12.22 7.75
C ALA A 273 -24.34 -11.89 6.73
N GLU A 274 -24.19 -10.60 6.39
CA GLU A 274 -23.09 -10.14 5.48
C GLU A 274 -21.73 -10.37 6.12
N ILE A 275 -21.52 -9.92 7.35
CA ILE A 275 -20.25 -10.17 8.09
C ILE A 275 -19.90 -11.65 8.10
N LYS A 276 -20.88 -12.50 8.43
CA LYS A 276 -20.69 -13.97 8.44
C LYS A 276 -20.32 -14.49 7.05
N TYR A 277 -21.01 -14.04 6.01
CA TYR A 277 -20.75 -14.44 4.63
C TYR A 277 -19.31 -14.08 4.22
N PHE A 278 -18.91 -12.84 4.42
CA PHE A 278 -17.57 -12.40 4.04
C PHE A 278 -16.47 -13.09 4.84
N LEU A 279 -16.67 -13.35 6.15
CA LEU A 279 -15.70 -14.11 6.95
C LEU A 279 -15.55 -15.56 6.44
N GLN A 280 -16.64 -16.20 6.05
CA GLN A 280 -16.61 -17.56 5.44
C GLN A 280 -15.84 -17.54 4.12
N GLN A 281 -16.12 -16.56 3.24
CA GLN A 281 -15.39 -16.42 1.97
C GLN A 281 -13.90 -16.14 2.18
N ALA A 282 -13.54 -15.36 3.22
CA ALA A 282 -12.15 -15.11 3.58
C ALA A 282 -11.43 -16.40 4.04
N ILE A 283 -12.08 -17.19 4.89
CA ILE A 283 -11.53 -18.46 5.38
C ILE A 283 -11.28 -19.43 4.23
N GLU A 284 -12.31 -19.66 3.39
CA GLU A 284 -12.25 -20.62 2.28
C GLU A 284 -11.13 -20.23 1.28
N ALA A 285 -11.10 -18.98 0.87
CA ALA A 285 -10.11 -18.50 -0.09
C ALA A 285 -8.68 -18.49 0.47
N ALA A 286 -8.51 -18.11 1.75
CA ALA A 286 -7.22 -18.14 2.42
C ALA A 286 -6.69 -19.57 2.60
N ASP A 287 -7.55 -20.51 2.92
CA ASP A 287 -7.18 -21.92 3.14
C ASP A 287 -6.66 -22.59 1.85
N ILE A 288 -7.23 -22.24 0.69
CA ILE A 288 -6.74 -22.70 -0.62
C ILE A 288 -5.25 -22.36 -0.78
N VAL A 289 -4.89 -21.10 -0.56
CA VAL A 289 -3.51 -20.63 -0.74
C VAL A 289 -2.59 -21.18 0.36
N ALA A 290 -3.03 -21.13 1.62
CA ALA A 290 -2.22 -21.57 2.76
C ALA A 290 -1.96 -23.08 2.79
N GLN A 291 -2.81 -23.89 2.17
CA GLN A 291 -2.57 -25.32 1.97
C GLN A 291 -1.67 -25.60 0.75
N GLY A 292 -1.76 -24.77 -0.27
CA GLY A 292 -1.05 -24.93 -1.54
C GLY A 292 0.43 -24.49 -1.49
N HIS A 293 0.78 -23.59 -0.57
CA HIS A 293 2.11 -22.98 -0.53
C HIS A 293 2.71 -23.00 0.86
N SER A 294 4.01 -23.29 0.93
CA SER A 294 4.80 -23.29 2.17
C SER A 294 5.53 -21.96 2.37
N LEU A 295 5.78 -21.58 3.63
CA LEU A 295 6.59 -20.43 3.98
C LEU A 295 8.06 -20.70 3.69
N HIS A 296 8.75 -19.72 3.12
CA HIS A 296 10.19 -19.80 2.87
C HIS A 296 10.98 -19.63 4.17
N ASN A 297 11.98 -20.51 4.39
CA ASN A 297 12.74 -20.52 5.64
C ASN A 297 13.57 -19.25 5.90
N ASN A 298 14.02 -18.58 4.83
CA ASN A 298 14.78 -17.34 4.93
C ASN A 298 13.86 -16.14 4.61
N TYR A 299 13.38 -15.45 5.66
CA TYR A 299 12.51 -14.29 5.52
C TYR A 299 13.15 -13.15 4.71
N ALA A 300 14.45 -12.88 4.91
CA ALA A 300 15.13 -11.81 4.19
C ALA A 300 15.22 -12.08 2.68
N ALA A 301 15.33 -13.34 2.27
CA ALA A 301 15.42 -13.71 0.86
C ALA A 301 14.17 -13.31 0.05
N LEU A 302 13.01 -13.21 0.71
CA LEU A 302 11.76 -12.76 0.08
C LEU A 302 11.85 -11.32 -0.44
N PHE A 303 12.74 -10.50 0.11
CA PHE A 303 12.77 -9.05 -0.12
C PHE A 303 14.07 -8.52 -0.70
N ASN A 304 15.17 -9.29 -0.58
CA ASN A 304 16.50 -8.83 -1.00
C ASN A 304 17.12 -9.65 -2.14
N SER A 305 16.46 -10.71 -2.61
CA SER A 305 16.92 -11.50 -3.74
C SER A 305 16.62 -10.83 -5.08
N ILE A 306 17.47 -11.10 -6.06
CA ILE A 306 17.29 -10.62 -7.44
C ILE A 306 16.19 -11.42 -8.14
N ASP A 307 16.20 -12.74 -7.92
CA ASP A 307 15.25 -13.67 -8.52
C ASP A 307 14.41 -14.36 -7.44
N LEU A 308 13.09 -14.21 -7.53
CA LEU A 308 12.12 -14.79 -6.60
C LEU A 308 11.36 -15.97 -7.23
N SER A 309 11.66 -16.36 -8.46
CA SER A 309 10.87 -17.36 -9.22
C SER A 309 10.87 -18.77 -8.63
N GLY A 310 11.89 -19.12 -7.82
CA GLY A 310 11.99 -20.43 -7.18
C GLY A 310 11.45 -20.49 -5.74
N ILE A 311 10.82 -19.42 -5.25
CA ILE A 311 10.35 -19.33 -3.87
C ILE A 311 8.85 -19.63 -3.81
N ASP A 312 8.48 -20.79 -3.26
CA ASP A 312 7.09 -21.28 -3.18
C ASP A 312 6.13 -20.30 -2.46
N GLU A 313 6.61 -19.55 -1.47
CA GLU A 313 5.84 -18.52 -0.77
C GLU A 313 5.42 -17.35 -1.68
N ILE A 314 6.15 -17.08 -2.77
CA ILE A 314 5.93 -15.94 -3.66
C ILE A 314 4.97 -16.33 -4.79
N LEU A 315 3.76 -15.81 -4.76
CA LEU A 315 2.72 -16.07 -5.77
C LEU A 315 2.88 -15.16 -7.00
N LEU A 316 3.31 -13.93 -6.78
CA LEU A 316 3.62 -12.96 -7.83
C LEU A 316 4.70 -12.00 -7.36
N TRP A 317 5.63 -11.67 -8.25
CA TRP A 317 6.66 -10.68 -8.02
C TRP A 317 6.96 -9.88 -9.29
N ARG A 318 7.53 -8.68 -9.13
CA ARG A 318 7.99 -7.85 -10.24
C ARG A 318 9.48 -8.06 -10.41
N LYS A 319 9.89 -8.43 -11.61
CA LYS A 319 11.29 -8.56 -12.00
C LYS A 319 11.84 -7.21 -12.45
N TYR A 320 13.06 -6.90 -12.01
CA TYR A 320 13.86 -5.77 -12.49
C TYR A 320 15.15 -6.26 -13.13
N SER A 321 15.73 -5.45 -14.01
CA SER A 321 17.01 -5.76 -14.67
C SER A 321 17.78 -4.49 -15.04
N VAL A 322 19.10 -4.59 -15.12
CA VAL A 322 20.00 -3.45 -15.47
C VAL A 322 20.33 -3.41 -16.97
N ASN A 323 19.69 -4.25 -17.79
CA ASN A 323 19.95 -4.26 -19.23
C ASN A 323 19.34 -3.00 -19.88
N SER A 324 20.12 -2.37 -20.71
CA SER A 324 19.92 -1.25 -21.67
C SER A 324 18.57 -0.50 -21.77
N ASP A 325 17.47 -1.05 -21.30
CA ASP A 325 16.18 -0.41 -21.24
C ASP A 325 15.98 0.25 -19.87
N ALA A 326 16.16 1.54 -19.84
CA ALA A 326 16.21 2.41 -18.64
C ALA A 326 14.97 2.34 -17.70
N THR A 327 13.99 1.51 -17.98
CA THR A 327 12.73 1.40 -17.24
C THR A 327 12.66 0.25 -16.25
N SER A 328 13.68 -0.59 -16.15
CA SER A 328 13.65 -1.83 -15.36
C SER A 328 14.50 -1.82 -14.09
N PHE A 329 14.88 -0.66 -13.59
CA PHE A 329 15.62 -0.50 -12.33
C PHE A 329 14.79 0.25 -11.28
N HIS A 330 15.26 0.24 -10.03
CA HIS A 330 14.69 1.00 -8.94
C HIS A 330 15.77 1.64 -8.06
N PHE A 331 15.38 2.34 -6.99
CA PHE A 331 16.29 3.08 -6.11
C PHE A 331 16.49 2.42 -4.74
N VAL A 332 15.75 1.37 -4.43
CA VAL A 332 15.63 0.84 -3.07
C VAL A 332 16.98 0.46 -2.47
N VAL A 333 17.75 -0.40 -3.13
CA VAL A 333 19.00 -0.93 -2.57
C VAL A 333 20.03 0.17 -2.37
N SER A 334 20.17 1.08 -3.35
CA SER A 334 21.15 2.18 -3.24
C SER A 334 20.85 3.11 -2.06
N TYR A 335 19.58 3.34 -1.72
CA TYR A 335 19.22 4.11 -0.52
C TYR A 335 19.42 3.33 0.76
N LEU A 336 19.06 2.04 0.79
CA LEU A 336 19.24 1.21 1.97
C LEU A 336 20.74 0.98 2.30
N GLN A 337 21.59 0.85 1.28
CA GLN A 337 23.05 0.79 1.47
C GLN A 337 23.63 2.10 2.03
N ARG A 338 22.94 3.23 1.79
CA ARG A 338 23.29 4.53 2.34
C ARG A 338 22.53 4.78 3.65
N ASN A 339 22.85 4.02 4.70
CA ASN A 339 22.29 4.14 6.07
C ASN A 339 20.84 3.76 6.28
N GLY A 340 20.28 2.90 5.46
CA GLY A 340 18.87 2.55 5.57
C GLY A 340 17.95 3.75 5.30
N GLY A 341 18.41 4.69 4.45
CA GLY A 341 17.80 5.97 4.13
C GLY A 341 16.45 5.88 3.42
N GLY A 342 16.08 6.95 2.72
CA GLY A 342 14.79 7.10 2.03
C GLY A 342 13.76 7.89 2.82
N ASN A 343 14.20 8.72 3.77
CA ASN A 343 13.34 9.57 4.62
C ASN A 343 12.26 8.78 5.37
N THR A 344 12.54 7.55 5.75
CA THR A 344 11.62 6.68 6.46
C THR A 344 12.31 5.93 7.58
N GLY A 345 11.58 5.62 8.65
CA GLY A 345 12.07 4.85 9.78
C GLY A 345 10.94 4.13 10.51
N TYR A 346 11.27 3.04 11.16
CA TYR A 346 10.30 2.36 12.03
C TYR A 346 10.05 3.18 13.29
N THR A 347 8.82 3.14 13.77
CA THR A 347 8.47 3.75 15.04
C THR A 347 8.90 2.87 16.21
N ARG A 348 9.03 3.45 17.39
CA ARG A 348 9.23 2.67 18.63
C ARG A 348 8.09 1.68 18.84
N SER A 349 6.84 2.08 18.58
CA SER A 349 5.67 1.20 18.67
C SER A 349 5.84 -0.08 17.84
N MET A 350 6.37 0.03 16.61
CA MET A 350 6.65 -1.15 15.78
C MET A 350 7.77 -2.02 16.37
N VAL A 351 8.85 -1.41 16.81
CA VAL A 351 9.99 -2.14 17.43
C VAL A 351 9.58 -2.88 18.71
N ASP A 352 8.78 -2.24 19.55
CA ASP A 352 8.27 -2.84 20.80
C ASP A 352 7.26 -3.97 20.54
N SER A 353 6.58 -3.98 19.36
CA SER A 353 5.63 -5.04 18.97
C SER A 353 6.28 -6.40 18.73
N TYR A 354 7.56 -6.45 18.37
CA TYR A 354 8.28 -7.71 18.26
C TYR A 354 8.38 -8.36 19.64
N LEU A 355 8.05 -9.62 19.73
CA LEU A 355 8.13 -10.41 20.96
C LEU A 355 9.57 -10.82 21.26
N MET A 356 9.81 -11.32 22.46
CA MET A 356 11.01 -12.09 22.79
C MET A 356 10.96 -13.44 22.07
N ALA A 357 12.10 -14.06 21.83
CA ALA A 357 12.19 -15.36 21.13
C ALA A 357 11.40 -16.47 21.85
N ASP A 358 11.25 -16.37 23.16
CA ASP A 358 10.45 -17.28 23.98
C ASP A 358 8.93 -17.05 23.90
N GLY A 359 8.52 -16.04 23.12
CA GLY A 359 7.12 -15.69 22.85
C GLY A 359 6.51 -14.70 23.84
N LEU A 360 7.25 -14.18 24.82
CA LEU A 360 6.74 -13.19 25.76
C LEU A 360 6.80 -11.75 25.20
N PRO A 361 5.84 -10.88 25.56
CA PRO A 361 6.01 -9.44 25.40
C PRO A 361 7.23 -8.94 26.21
N ILE A 362 7.89 -7.88 25.73
CA ILE A 362 9.11 -7.34 26.35
C ILE A 362 8.94 -7.03 27.84
N TYR A 363 7.79 -6.49 28.22
CA TYR A 363 7.49 -6.14 29.63
C TYR A 363 7.17 -7.34 30.52
N ALA A 364 6.94 -8.53 29.95
CA ALA A 364 6.65 -9.77 30.67
C ALA A 364 7.86 -10.71 30.74
N SER A 365 8.94 -10.38 30.04
CA SER A 365 10.16 -11.20 29.96
C SER A 365 11.26 -10.66 30.88
N THR A 366 11.86 -11.54 31.67
CA THR A 366 13.04 -11.23 32.46
C THR A 366 14.34 -11.22 31.64
N SER A 367 14.29 -11.70 30.40
CA SER A 367 15.43 -11.71 29.49
C SER A 367 15.57 -10.41 28.68
N TYR A 368 14.57 -9.52 28.73
CA TYR A 368 14.65 -8.24 28.02
C TYR A 368 15.66 -7.33 28.70
N GLN A 369 16.66 -6.89 27.93
CA GLN A 369 17.79 -6.12 28.45
C GLN A 369 17.58 -4.60 28.39
N GLY A 370 16.46 -4.14 27.82
CA GLY A 370 16.18 -2.72 27.66
C GLY A 370 16.42 -2.21 26.23
N ASP A 371 16.43 -0.89 26.08
CA ASP A 371 16.48 -0.21 24.80
C ASP A 371 17.56 0.89 24.74
N ASP A 372 18.53 0.83 25.62
CA ASP A 372 19.62 1.80 25.76
C ASP A 372 20.76 1.60 24.76
N THR A 373 20.85 0.41 24.13
CA THR A 373 21.75 0.11 23.02
C THR A 373 21.07 -0.74 21.98
N TYR A 374 21.56 -0.72 20.73
CA TYR A 374 21.07 -1.66 19.69
C TYR A 374 21.27 -3.12 20.10
N GLU A 375 22.36 -3.45 20.78
CA GLU A 375 22.61 -4.82 21.22
C GLU A 375 21.50 -5.29 22.15
N HIS A 376 21.12 -4.49 23.13
CA HIS A 376 20.05 -4.82 24.09
C HIS A 376 18.69 -4.92 23.39
N ILE A 377 18.38 -4.02 22.44
CA ILE A 377 17.13 -4.06 21.69
C ILE A 377 16.96 -5.36 20.92
N PHE A 378 18.04 -5.90 20.34
CA PHE A 378 17.98 -7.09 19.46
C PHE A 378 18.21 -8.42 20.18
N THR A 379 18.64 -8.40 21.46
CA THR A 379 18.96 -9.63 22.18
C THR A 379 17.69 -10.44 22.46
N ASP A 380 17.73 -11.72 22.09
CA ASP A 380 16.66 -12.70 22.32
C ASP A 380 15.26 -12.27 21.79
N ARG A 381 15.21 -11.53 20.67
CA ARG A 381 13.97 -11.08 20.05
C ARG A 381 13.55 -11.95 18.87
N ASP A 382 12.32 -11.74 18.42
CA ASP A 382 11.76 -12.30 17.19
C ASP A 382 12.77 -12.19 16.02
N GLY A 383 13.07 -13.30 15.35
CA GLY A 383 14.06 -13.35 14.28
C GLY A 383 13.73 -12.45 13.09
N ARG A 384 12.46 -12.12 12.86
CA ARG A 384 12.03 -11.18 11.80
C ARG A 384 12.52 -9.75 12.07
N MET A 385 12.58 -9.34 13.35
CA MET A 385 13.11 -8.03 13.72
C MET A 385 14.53 -7.82 13.18
N ARG A 386 15.38 -8.85 13.35
CA ARG A 386 16.78 -8.81 12.89
C ARG A 386 16.91 -8.73 11.37
N GLN A 387 15.91 -9.17 10.64
CA GLN A 387 15.86 -9.14 9.18
C GLN A 387 15.14 -7.89 8.62
N THR A 388 14.49 -7.14 9.48
CA THR A 388 13.70 -5.95 9.14
C THR A 388 14.42 -4.65 9.46
N ILE A 389 15.16 -4.59 10.58
CA ILE A 389 15.77 -3.39 11.14
C ILE A 389 17.29 -3.54 11.15
N LEU A 390 18.02 -2.49 10.74
CA LEU A 390 19.48 -2.44 10.80
C LEU A 390 19.98 -2.36 12.24
N LYS A 391 21.08 -3.08 12.49
CA LYS A 391 21.84 -3.07 13.73
C LYS A 391 23.29 -2.66 13.46
N THR A 392 23.93 -2.00 14.40
CA THR A 392 25.37 -1.70 14.34
C THR A 392 26.18 -2.96 14.00
N GLY A 393 27.05 -2.85 12.99
CA GLY A 393 27.86 -3.95 12.46
C GLY A 393 27.22 -4.73 11.31
N ASP A 394 26.01 -4.38 10.85
CA ASP A 394 25.42 -4.98 9.66
C ASP A 394 26.19 -4.56 8.40
N LEU A 395 26.45 -5.53 7.52
CA LEU A 395 27.02 -5.26 6.22
C LEU A 395 25.97 -4.51 5.37
N LEU A 396 26.37 -3.36 4.83
CA LEU A 396 25.56 -2.57 3.90
C LEU A 396 26.00 -2.77 2.45
N SER A 397 27.32 -2.86 2.21
CA SER A 397 27.86 -3.07 0.88
C SER A 397 29.16 -3.89 0.94
N ASP A 398 29.32 -4.79 -0.02
CA ASP A 398 30.54 -5.59 -0.24
C ASP A 398 31.51 -4.91 -1.23
N ASP A 399 31.29 -3.64 -1.59
CA ASP A 399 32.25 -2.85 -2.35
C ASP A 399 33.34 -2.28 -1.43
N PRO A 400 34.62 -2.65 -1.62
CA PRO A 400 35.73 -2.16 -0.83
C PRO A 400 35.97 -0.64 -1.00
N ASN A 401 35.41 -0.03 -2.04
CA ASN A 401 35.53 1.40 -2.32
C ASN A 401 34.30 2.18 -1.84
N PHE A 402 33.35 1.50 -1.19
CA PHE A 402 32.16 2.17 -0.65
C PHE A 402 32.59 3.25 0.31
N ALA A 403 32.62 4.47 -0.21
CA ALA A 403 33.10 5.65 0.53
C ALA A 403 32.03 6.08 1.50
N THR A 404 32.36 6.38 2.72
CA THR A 404 31.85 7.49 3.46
C THR A 404 31.80 7.30 4.99
N TRP A 405 30.99 8.00 5.69
CA TRP A 405 30.58 8.05 7.08
C TRP A 405 30.28 6.67 7.74
N ILE A 406 30.37 5.59 6.98
CA ILE A 406 30.20 4.22 7.42
C ILE A 406 31.59 3.66 7.80
N LYS A 407 31.69 3.03 8.98
CA LYS A 407 32.93 2.36 9.41
C LYS A 407 33.28 1.27 8.39
N LYS A 408 34.47 1.38 7.82
CA LYS A 408 35.04 0.34 6.99
C LYS A 408 35.79 -0.66 7.86
N ASN A 409 35.45 -1.93 7.73
CA ASN A 409 36.17 -3.03 8.29
C ASN A 409 36.45 -4.01 7.15
N ASP A 410 37.66 -4.49 7.00
CA ASP A 410 38.09 -5.40 5.92
C ASP A 410 37.80 -4.85 4.50
N GLY A 411 37.64 -3.55 4.33
CA GLY A 411 37.38 -2.88 3.07
C GLY A 411 35.89 -2.73 2.71
N TYR A 412 34.97 -3.26 3.51
CA TYR A 412 33.54 -3.21 3.21
C TYR A 412 32.82 -2.09 3.96
N GLY A 413 31.57 -1.76 3.50
CA GLY A 413 30.72 -0.79 4.14
C GLY A 413 29.79 -1.41 5.19
N TYR A 414 29.86 -0.93 6.42
CA TYR A 414 29.03 -1.42 7.52
C TYR A 414 28.17 -0.32 8.12
N PHE A 415 26.96 -0.69 8.58
CA PHE A 415 26.13 0.21 9.36
C PHE A 415 26.78 0.46 10.71
N TYR A 416 27.05 1.70 11.00
CA TYR A 416 27.69 2.08 12.25
C TYR A 416 26.72 2.82 13.19
N ARG A 417 25.99 3.79 12.67
CA ARG A 417 25.03 4.61 13.43
C ARG A 417 23.92 5.14 12.52
N PRO A 418 22.76 5.46 13.07
CA PRO A 418 21.70 6.09 12.29
C PRO A 418 22.13 7.46 11.75
N GLU A 419 21.67 7.79 10.53
CA GLU A 419 21.97 9.04 9.86
C GLU A 419 21.48 10.27 10.60
N ILE A 420 20.55 10.10 11.52
CA ILE A 420 20.09 11.20 12.41
C ILE A 420 21.23 11.87 13.17
N PHE A 421 22.35 11.20 13.34
CA PHE A 421 23.57 11.76 13.93
C PHE A 421 24.49 12.44 12.92
N GLU A 422 24.13 12.46 11.64
CA GLU A 422 24.95 13.04 10.60
C GLU A 422 24.55 14.49 10.30
N PRO A 423 25.51 15.36 9.95
CA PRO A 423 25.23 16.77 9.66
C PRO A 423 24.54 17.01 8.31
N GLN A 424 24.64 16.05 7.38
CA GLN A 424 23.98 16.12 6.08
C GLN A 424 22.71 15.27 6.08
N LYS A 425 21.62 15.81 5.56
CA LYS A 425 20.27 15.39 5.85
C LYS A 425 19.43 14.98 4.67
N GLU A 426 20.05 14.80 3.53
CA GLU A 426 19.38 14.18 2.41
C GLU A 426 19.18 12.69 2.74
N ASN A 427 17.95 12.23 2.83
CA ASN A 427 17.57 10.85 3.16
C ASN A 427 17.69 10.42 4.62
N SER A 428 17.69 11.33 5.58
CA SER A 428 17.86 10.94 6.97
C SER A 428 16.71 10.06 7.45
N ASN A 429 17.07 9.01 8.20
CA ASN A 429 16.10 8.24 8.95
C ASN A 429 15.57 9.08 10.13
N PRO A 430 14.24 9.32 10.22
CA PRO A 430 13.69 10.24 11.21
C PRO A 430 13.58 9.66 12.63
N THR A 431 13.72 8.34 12.81
CA THR A 431 13.42 7.67 14.09
C THR A 431 14.63 7.03 14.76
N GLY A 432 15.72 6.82 14.04
CA GLY A 432 16.85 6.03 14.49
C GLY A 432 16.73 4.53 14.18
N TYR A 433 15.55 4.00 13.93
CA TYR A 433 15.34 2.60 13.53
C TYR A 433 15.32 2.48 12.01
N CYS A 434 16.46 2.15 11.41
CA CYS A 434 16.70 2.11 9.98
C CYS A 434 16.20 0.81 9.35
N LEU A 435 15.70 0.91 8.10
CA LEU A 435 15.21 -0.25 7.36
C LEU A 435 16.37 -1.15 6.90
N ARG A 436 16.21 -2.46 7.15
CA ARG A 436 17.02 -3.53 6.57
C ARG A 436 16.24 -4.36 5.55
N LYS A 437 14.92 -4.38 5.67
CA LYS A 437 14.03 -5.09 4.73
C LYS A 437 14.19 -4.52 3.32
N GLY A 438 14.57 -5.37 2.37
CA GLY A 438 14.89 -4.99 1.00
C GLY A 438 16.36 -4.65 0.74
N LEU A 439 17.22 -4.68 1.76
CA LEU A 439 18.66 -4.45 1.59
C LEU A 439 19.33 -5.67 0.92
N ASN A 440 19.90 -5.45 -0.25
CA ASN A 440 20.90 -6.33 -0.86
C ASN A 440 22.28 -5.70 -0.67
N THR A 441 23.29 -6.49 -0.35
CA THR A 441 24.64 -6.00 -0.03
C THR A 441 25.58 -5.90 -1.23
N SER A 442 25.12 -6.28 -2.43
CA SER A 442 25.98 -6.20 -3.63
C SER A 442 26.36 -4.77 -3.95
N GLY A 443 27.66 -4.52 -4.08
CA GLY A 443 28.21 -3.24 -4.49
C GLY A 443 27.76 -2.78 -5.88
N ASP A 444 27.34 -3.70 -6.73
CA ASP A 444 26.80 -3.39 -8.07
C ASP A 444 25.50 -2.57 -8.02
N MET A 445 24.83 -2.53 -6.86
CA MET A 445 23.55 -1.81 -6.67
C MET A 445 23.70 -0.51 -5.87
N GLN A 446 24.92 -0.06 -5.59
CA GLN A 446 25.16 1.11 -4.73
C GLN A 446 24.84 2.44 -5.39
N SER A 447 24.87 2.51 -6.72
CA SER A 447 24.57 3.72 -7.46
C SER A 447 23.05 3.90 -7.60
N THR A 448 22.62 5.17 -7.64
CA THR A 448 21.22 5.52 -7.95
C THR A 448 20.84 4.99 -9.33
N LYS A 449 19.67 4.40 -9.43
CA LYS A 449 19.12 3.79 -10.67
C LYS A 449 19.83 2.49 -11.11
N GLU A 450 20.46 1.79 -10.19
CA GLU A 450 21.14 0.52 -10.49
C GLU A 450 20.61 -0.64 -9.64
N SER A 451 19.59 -0.41 -8.79
CA SER A 451 18.99 -1.48 -8.00
C SER A 451 18.06 -2.32 -8.85
N TYR A 452 18.15 -3.65 -8.72
CA TYR A 452 17.37 -4.60 -9.52
C TYR A 452 16.92 -5.84 -8.74
N THR A 453 16.79 -5.74 -7.42
CA THR A 453 16.15 -6.81 -6.62
C THR A 453 14.70 -6.97 -6.98
N GLY A 454 14.17 -8.20 -6.91
CA GLY A 454 12.76 -8.49 -7.16
C GLY A 454 11.85 -7.86 -6.11
N CYS A 455 10.68 -7.35 -6.54
CA CYS A 455 9.66 -6.84 -5.63
C CYS A 455 8.57 -7.90 -5.45
N PRO A 456 8.38 -8.48 -4.24
CA PRO A 456 7.25 -9.36 -3.97
C PRO A 456 5.95 -8.55 -4.03
N ILE A 457 4.94 -9.08 -4.74
CA ILE A 457 3.63 -8.46 -4.88
C ILE A 457 2.60 -9.22 -4.05
N PHE A 458 2.56 -10.54 -4.20
CA PHE A 458 1.68 -11.43 -3.45
C PHE A 458 2.48 -12.60 -2.88
N ARG A 459 2.27 -12.91 -1.61
CA ARG A 459 2.92 -14.01 -0.92
C ARG A 459 1.98 -14.78 0.01
N ALA A 460 2.21 -16.07 0.16
CA ALA A 460 1.32 -16.98 0.88
C ALA A 460 1.18 -16.67 2.38
N ALA A 461 2.16 -16.07 3.04
CA ALA A 461 2.07 -15.73 4.45
C ALA A 461 0.87 -14.82 4.78
N GLU A 462 0.43 -13.98 3.85
CA GLU A 462 -0.80 -13.20 4.00
C GLU A 462 -2.03 -14.11 4.13
N ALA A 463 -2.11 -15.18 3.37
CA ALA A 463 -3.23 -16.13 3.45
C ALA A 463 -3.28 -16.83 4.82
N TYR A 464 -2.12 -17.21 5.38
CA TYR A 464 -2.02 -17.76 6.74
C TYR A 464 -2.64 -16.81 7.76
N LEU A 465 -2.29 -15.53 7.68
CA LEU A 465 -2.78 -14.49 8.58
C LEU A 465 -4.27 -14.17 8.37
N ASN A 466 -4.70 -14.07 7.10
CA ASN A 466 -6.10 -13.84 6.76
C ASN A 466 -7.00 -14.98 7.29
N TYR A 467 -6.54 -16.23 7.20
CA TYR A 467 -7.26 -17.37 7.75
C TYR A 467 -7.43 -17.28 9.28
N ILE A 468 -6.32 -17.06 9.99
CA ILE A 468 -6.33 -16.99 11.47
C ILE A 468 -7.28 -15.90 11.96
N GLU A 469 -7.17 -14.70 11.37
CA GLU A 469 -8.00 -13.57 11.75
C GLU A 469 -9.48 -13.84 11.41
N ALA A 470 -9.79 -14.23 10.18
CA ALA A 470 -11.17 -14.50 9.75
C ALA A 470 -11.83 -15.60 10.56
N TYR A 471 -11.08 -16.67 10.86
CA TYR A 471 -11.60 -17.78 11.67
C TYR A 471 -11.93 -17.33 13.09
N TYR A 472 -11.03 -16.58 13.73
CA TYR A 472 -11.26 -16.04 15.07
C TYR A 472 -12.41 -15.03 15.10
N GLU A 473 -12.48 -14.13 14.11
CA GLU A 473 -13.54 -13.13 14.01
C GLU A 473 -14.94 -13.77 13.82
N LEU A 474 -15.00 -14.91 13.12
CA LEU A 474 -16.24 -15.65 12.90
C LEU A 474 -16.67 -16.47 14.12
N ASN A 475 -15.73 -17.20 14.73
CA ASN A 475 -16.03 -18.24 15.71
C ASN A 475 -15.74 -17.85 17.16
N GLY A 476 -15.01 -16.75 17.41
CA GLY A 476 -14.60 -16.33 18.75
C GLY A 476 -13.57 -17.25 19.43
N ASN A 477 -12.98 -18.18 18.70
CA ASN A 477 -11.97 -19.10 19.17
C ASN A 477 -10.97 -19.48 18.07
N LEU A 478 -9.84 -20.09 18.47
CA LEU A 478 -8.80 -20.60 17.57
C LEU A 478 -9.06 -22.07 17.27
N GLY A 479 -9.63 -22.37 16.12
CA GLY A 479 -9.92 -23.72 15.63
C GLY A 479 -9.47 -23.89 14.17
N GLY A 480 -9.93 -24.99 13.54
CA GLY A 480 -9.54 -25.31 12.16
C GLY A 480 -8.04 -25.40 11.99
N ASN A 481 -7.49 -24.71 11.00
CA ASN A 481 -6.06 -24.66 10.69
C ASN A 481 -5.29 -23.55 11.42
N CYS A 482 -5.93 -22.78 12.33
CA CYS A 482 -5.28 -21.65 13.02
C CYS A 482 -3.97 -22.07 13.71
N ASP A 483 -3.97 -23.19 14.46
CA ASP A 483 -2.78 -23.68 15.14
C ASP A 483 -1.63 -24.01 14.17
N LYS A 484 -1.94 -24.71 13.08
CA LYS A 484 -0.99 -25.07 12.02
C LYS A 484 -0.34 -23.81 11.44
N TYR A 485 -1.14 -22.82 11.05
CA TYR A 485 -0.67 -21.64 10.35
C TYR A 485 0.08 -20.70 11.28
N TRP A 486 -0.38 -20.49 12.50
CA TRP A 486 0.33 -19.63 13.45
C TRP A 486 1.69 -20.22 13.85
N LYS A 487 1.73 -21.53 14.12
CA LYS A 487 2.99 -22.22 14.43
C LYS A 487 3.98 -22.17 13.25
N ALA A 488 3.52 -22.28 12.03
CA ALA A 488 4.38 -22.18 10.84
C ALA A 488 5.07 -20.81 10.75
N LEU A 489 4.33 -19.71 10.94
CA LEU A 489 4.89 -18.35 10.98
C LEU A 489 5.95 -18.20 12.06
N ARG A 490 5.66 -18.68 13.27
CA ARG A 490 6.60 -18.59 14.41
C ARG A 490 7.83 -19.49 14.26
N THR A 491 7.65 -20.67 13.70
CA THR A 491 8.78 -21.58 13.40
C THR A 491 9.76 -20.92 12.44
N ARG A 492 9.24 -20.34 11.34
CA ARG A 492 10.06 -19.60 10.38
C ARG A 492 10.77 -18.40 11.02
N ALA A 493 10.11 -17.72 11.97
CA ALA A 493 10.65 -16.59 12.71
C ALA A 493 11.70 -16.99 13.78
N GLY A 494 11.93 -18.29 14.00
CA GLY A 494 12.83 -18.77 15.05
C GLY A 494 12.29 -18.52 16.48
N MET A 495 10.97 -18.44 16.65
CA MET A 495 10.29 -18.14 17.91
C MET A 495 9.65 -19.36 18.53
N SER A 496 9.34 -19.26 19.81
CA SER A 496 8.45 -20.20 20.48
C SER A 496 7.11 -20.30 19.73
N THR A 497 6.72 -21.54 19.42
CA THR A 497 5.44 -21.84 18.78
C THR A 497 4.24 -21.82 19.74
N ASP A 498 4.50 -21.66 21.05
CA ASP A 498 3.47 -21.52 22.06
C ASP A 498 2.89 -20.08 22.08
N TYR A 499 2.00 -19.82 21.10
CA TYR A 499 1.29 -18.54 21.05
C TYR A 499 0.30 -18.37 22.20
N GLN A 500 -0.13 -19.47 22.86
CA GLN A 500 -1.00 -19.40 24.02
C GLN A 500 -0.27 -18.79 25.22
N LYS A 501 1.03 -19.11 25.40
CA LYS A 501 1.90 -18.43 26.38
C LYS A 501 1.90 -16.92 26.12
N THR A 502 2.02 -16.49 24.87
CA THR A 502 1.98 -15.06 24.50
C THR A 502 0.65 -14.42 24.91
N ILE A 503 -0.48 -15.03 24.53
CA ILE A 503 -1.82 -14.52 24.82
C ILE A 503 -2.04 -14.36 26.33
N ASN A 504 -1.65 -15.38 27.11
CA ASN A 504 -1.85 -15.41 28.56
C ASN A 504 -0.97 -14.39 29.33
N ASN A 505 0.15 -13.95 28.74
CA ASN A 505 1.07 -12.99 29.34
C ASN A 505 0.97 -11.59 28.72
N THR A 506 0.03 -11.37 27.81
CA THR A 506 -0.22 -10.05 27.24
C THR A 506 -1.09 -9.22 28.18
N ASP A 507 -0.56 -8.09 28.61
CA ASP A 507 -1.31 -7.04 29.32
C ASP A 507 -1.69 -5.96 28.30
N ILE A 508 -2.94 -5.99 27.86
CA ILE A 508 -3.44 -5.08 26.81
C ILE A 508 -3.30 -3.60 27.20
N SER A 509 -3.31 -3.29 28.50
CA SER A 509 -3.15 -1.92 28.99
C SER A 509 -1.76 -1.34 28.74
N LYS A 510 -0.77 -2.18 28.48
CA LYS A 510 0.61 -1.81 28.12
C LYS A 510 0.83 -1.68 26.61
N GLU A 511 -0.14 -2.05 25.81
CA GLU A 511 -0.06 -2.07 24.34
C GLU A 511 -0.70 -0.83 23.68
N LYS A 512 -0.83 0.27 24.42
CA LYS A 512 -1.53 1.49 23.97
C LYS A 512 -0.87 2.19 22.78
N GLN A 513 0.42 1.99 22.58
CA GLN A 513 1.14 2.58 21.44
C GLN A 513 0.89 1.84 20.12
N ASP A 514 0.46 0.58 20.20
CA ASP A 514 -0.02 -0.17 19.04
C ASP A 514 -1.48 0.21 18.76
N TRP A 515 -1.72 0.96 17.69
CA TRP A 515 -3.07 1.36 17.32
C TRP A 515 -3.97 0.15 17.02
N GLY A 516 -3.39 -0.96 16.54
CA GLY A 516 -4.12 -2.21 16.32
C GLY A 516 -4.67 -2.87 17.59
N SER A 517 -4.29 -2.41 18.79
CA SER A 517 -4.87 -2.85 20.06
C SER A 517 -6.28 -2.29 20.32
N TYR A 518 -6.78 -1.43 19.44
CA TYR A 518 -8.08 -0.76 19.56
C TYR A 518 -9.06 -1.14 18.45
N SER A 519 -10.34 -1.01 18.76
CA SER A 519 -11.44 -0.91 17.79
C SER A 519 -12.50 0.03 18.35
N ALA A 520 -12.98 0.99 17.54
CA ALA A 520 -13.96 2.00 17.95
C ALA A 520 -13.60 2.69 19.30
N GLY A 521 -12.32 3.03 19.47
CA GLY A 521 -11.80 3.71 20.67
C GLY A 521 -11.66 2.84 21.91
N GLN A 522 -11.95 1.53 21.85
CA GLN A 522 -11.85 0.59 22.96
C GLN A 522 -10.75 -0.44 22.71
N GLN A 523 -10.02 -0.81 23.76
CA GLN A 523 -9.05 -1.90 23.67
C GLN A 523 -9.75 -3.24 23.46
N ILE A 524 -9.19 -4.07 22.57
CA ILE A 524 -9.71 -5.41 22.24
C ILE A 524 -9.17 -6.47 23.18
N ASN A 525 -9.70 -7.70 23.10
CA ASN A 525 -9.19 -8.81 23.88
C ASN A 525 -7.78 -9.25 23.45
N THR A 526 -7.05 -9.92 24.35
CA THR A 526 -5.64 -10.29 24.15
C THR A 526 -5.43 -11.30 23.02
N THR A 527 -6.39 -12.19 22.75
CA THR A 527 -6.28 -13.15 21.65
C THR A 527 -6.31 -12.44 20.29
N LEU A 528 -7.33 -11.61 20.07
CA LEU A 528 -7.44 -10.83 18.84
C LEU A 528 -6.27 -9.88 18.65
N TYR A 529 -5.83 -9.24 19.74
CA TYR A 529 -4.67 -8.37 19.70
C TYR A 529 -3.41 -9.13 19.23
N ASN A 530 -3.15 -10.33 19.75
CA ASN A 530 -1.97 -11.10 19.34
C ASN A 530 -2.08 -11.64 17.90
N ILE A 531 -3.29 -11.88 17.36
CA ILE A 531 -3.50 -12.16 15.95
C ILE A 531 -3.10 -10.93 15.10
N ARG A 532 -3.57 -9.74 15.48
CA ARG A 532 -3.21 -8.48 14.80
C ARG A 532 -1.72 -8.15 14.93
N ARG A 533 -1.10 -8.43 16.10
CA ARG A 533 0.35 -8.30 16.32
C ARG A 533 1.15 -9.21 15.40
N GLU A 534 0.77 -10.49 15.28
CA GLU A 534 1.44 -11.43 14.37
C GLU A 534 1.37 -10.93 12.93
N ARG A 535 0.21 -10.43 12.50
CA ARG A 535 0.02 -9.81 11.19
C ARG A 535 0.90 -8.56 11.01
N ARG A 536 0.94 -7.69 12.00
CA ARG A 536 1.75 -6.46 12.00
C ARG A 536 3.22 -6.76 11.76
N VAL A 537 3.83 -7.63 12.58
CA VAL A 537 5.27 -7.93 12.51
C VAL A 537 5.65 -8.73 11.27
N GLU A 538 4.72 -9.52 10.74
CA GLU A 538 4.93 -10.31 9.52
C GLU A 538 4.90 -9.45 8.26
N LEU A 539 3.94 -8.52 8.16
CA LEU A 539 3.66 -7.76 6.95
C LEU A 539 4.18 -6.30 6.99
N VAL A 540 4.94 -5.92 8.00
CA VAL A 540 5.48 -4.56 8.10
C VAL A 540 6.25 -4.15 6.84
N SER A 541 6.09 -2.91 6.40
CA SER A 541 6.67 -2.37 5.15
C SER A 541 6.16 -3.06 3.87
N GLU A 542 4.96 -3.61 3.88
CA GLU A 542 4.31 -4.18 2.68
C GLU A 542 3.00 -3.46 2.32
N GLY A 543 2.71 -2.32 2.98
CA GLY A 543 1.58 -1.45 2.65
C GLY A 543 0.22 -1.92 3.15
N PHE A 544 0.18 -2.77 4.17
CA PHE A 544 -1.07 -3.28 4.74
C PHE A 544 -1.60 -2.45 5.90
N ARG A 545 -0.72 -1.79 6.66
CA ARG A 545 -1.06 -1.24 7.98
C ARG A 545 -2.23 -0.26 7.95
N MET A 546 -2.24 0.70 7.03
CA MET A 546 -3.32 1.70 6.97
C MET A 546 -4.68 1.06 6.66
N ALA A 547 -4.74 0.11 5.74
CA ALA A 547 -5.97 -0.61 5.41
C ALA A 547 -6.47 -1.44 6.61
N ASP A 548 -5.55 -2.09 7.33
CA ASP A 548 -5.86 -2.84 8.55
C ASP A 548 -6.42 -1.94 9.66
N LEU A 549 -5.76 -0.79 9.93
CA LEU A 549 -6.22 0.17 10.94
C LEU A 549 -7.60 0.75 10.60
N LYS A 550 -7.87 1.01 9.32
CA LYS A 550 -9.17 1.50 8.85
C LYS A 550 -10.28 0.46 9.01
N ARG A 551 -10.06 -0.78 8.55
CA ARG A 551 -11.08 -1.85 8.65
C ARG A 551 -11.36 -2.28 10.10
N TRP A 552 -10.39 -2.18 10.99
CA TRP A 552 -10.55 -2.44 12.41
C TRP A 552 -11.16 -1.29 13.19
N ARG A 553 -11.39 -0.14 12.55
CA ARG A 553 -11.76 1.12 13.22
C ARG A 553 -10.82 1.42 14.39
N ALA A 554 -9.52 1.32 14.14
CA ALA A 554 -8.46 1.35 15.14
C ALA A 554 -7.78 2.72 15.26
N LEU A 555 -8.47 3.80 14.89
CA LEU A 555 -7.90 5.15 14.89
C LEU A 555 -8.68 6.15 15.77
N ASP A 556 -9.86 5.78 16.27
CA ASP A 556 -10.73 6.69 17.05
C ASP A 556 -10.04 7.24 18.33
N GLN A 557 -9.06 6.53 18.89
CA GLN A 557 -8.30 6.93 20.08
C GLN A 557 -7.09 7.81 19.76
N VAL A 558 -6.73 8.02 18.49
CA VAL A 558 -5.56 8.81 18.11
C VAL A 558 -5.84 10.29 18.33
N LYS A 559 -5.36 10.80 19.44
CA LYS A 559 -5.52 12.19 19.87
C LYS A 559 -4.23 12.67 20.55
N ASP A 560 -3.67 13.76 20.04
CA ASP A 560 -2.44 14.39 20.54
C ASP A 560 -1.26 13.39 20.67
N VAL A 561 -1.19 12.41 19.76
CA VAL A 561 -0.19 11.35 19.80
C VAL A 561 1.14 11.85 19.22
N HIS A 562 2.21 11.71 20.01
CA HIS A 562 3.57 11.93 19.54
C HIS A 562 4.22 10.61 19.17
N VAL A 563 4.59 10.48 17.89
CA VAL A 563 5.37 9.33 17.40
C VAL A 563 6.73 9.34 18.09
N GLN A 564 7.17 8.17 18.54
CA GLN A 564 8.48 8.00 19.19
C GLN A 564 9.43 7.18 18.29
N GLY A 565 10.68 7.61 18.27
CA GLY A 565 11.81 6.86 17.75
C GLY A 565 12.57 6.14 18.85
N PHE A 566 13.86 5.86 18.61
CA PHE A 566 14.71 5.10 19.53
C PHE A 566 15.06 5.89 20.80
N ASN A 567 15.66 5.20 21.77
CA ASN A 567 16.17 5.79 23.01
C ASN A 567 17.39 6.67 22.70
N PHE A 568 17.13 7.94 22.42
CA PHE A 568 18.12 8.87 21.93
C PHE A 568 18.90 9.56 23.06
N TRP A 569 18.21 9.87 24.17
CA TRP A 569 18.71 10.76 25.21
C TRP A 569 19.43 10.05 26.38
N ASP A 570 19.68 8.76 26.25
CA ASP A 570 20.38 7.92 27.21
C ASP A 570 21.73 7.43 26.64
N SER A 571 22.07 6.19 26.86
CA SER A 571 23.35 5.58 26.48
C SER A 571 23.65 5.66 24.99
N MET A 572 22.64 5.53 24.11
CA MET A 572 22.85 5.66 22.66
C MET A 572 23.36 7.04 22.24
N TYR A 573 22.85 8.10 22.87
CA TYR A 573 23.36 9.44 22.59
C TYR A 573 24.84 9.56 22.94
N GLN A 574 25.24 9.08 24.13
CA GLN A 574 26.62 9.10 24.58
C GLN A 574 27.52 8.25 23.67
N LEU A 575 27.05 7.05 23.31
CA LEU A 575 27.79 6.14 22.45
C LEU A 575 28.11 6.75 21.07
N TYR A 576 27.13 7.40 20.44
CA TYR A 576 27.28 7.91 19.08
C TYR A 576 27.79 9.37 18.98
N THR A 577 27.69 10.14 20.06
CA THR A 577 28.14 11.54 20.09
C THR A 577 29.47 11.76 20.81
N ASN A 578 30.01 10.73 21.49
CA ASN A 578 31.29 10.82 22.18
C ASN A 578 32.46 10.81 21.16
N PRO A 579 33.21 11.91 21.01
CA PRO A 579 34.34 11.96 20.09
C PRO A 579 35.53 11.07 20.49
N GLN A 580 35.53 10.56 21.72
CA GLN A 580 36.56 9.67 22.28
C GLN A 580 36.17 8.19 22.16
N ALA A 581 35.01 7.84 21.64
CA ALA A 581 34.65 6.44 21.44
C ALA A 581 35.61 5.80 20.45
N GLU A 582 36.19 4.66 20.79
CA GLU A 582 37.16 3.92 19.91
C GLU A 582 36.56 3.62 18.54
N ASP A 583 35.24 3.55 18.46
CA ASP A 583 34.47 3.29 17.25
C ASP A 583 34.10 4.56 16.47
N ALA A 584 34.45 5.75 16.92
CA ALA A 584 34.13 6.99 16.24
C ALA A 584 35.01 7.11 14.99
N VAL A 585 34.44 6.81 13.83
CA VAL A 585 35.13 6.95 12.52
C VAL A 585 35.36 8.43 12.19
N THR A 586 34.52 9.29 12.68
CA THR A 586 34.66 10.77 12.57
C THR A 586 34.00 11.39 13.80
N PRO A 587 34.68 12.32 14.50
CA PRO A 587 34.02 13.07 15.55
C PRO A 587 32.77 13.74 14.97
N ILE A 588 31.64 13.51 15.56
CA ILE A 588 30.47 14.31 15.23
C ILE A 588 30.81 15.73 15.63
N PRO A 589 30.79 16.72 14.73
CA PRO A 589 30.99 18.11 15.12
C PRO A 589 29.99 18.41 16.23
N GLN A 590 30.44 19.01 17.30
CA GLN A 590 29.56 19.44 18.41
C GLN A 590 28.47 20.39 17.88
N ILE A 591 27.37 20.16 18.18
CA ILE A 591 26.24 20.00 17.37
C ILE A 591 25.17 20.96 17.83
N THR A 592 24.82 21.75 16.91
CA THR A 592 23.49 22.31 16.63
C THR A 592 22.36 21.27 16.47
N LEU A 593 22.64 20.01 16.63
CA LEU A 593 21.69 18.90 16.49
C LEU A 593 20.56 18.90 17.54
N LEU A 594 20.67 19.68 18.59
CA LEU A 594 19.91 19.49 19.82
C LEU A 594 19.06 20.72 20.20
N GLU A 595 18.84 21.65 19.29
CA GLU A 595 18.03 22.82 19.59
C GLU A 595 16.54 22.55 19.39
N TYR A 596 15.79 22.66 20.48
CA TYR A 596 14.35 22.56 20.50
C TYR A 596 13.67 23.69 19.72
N GLY A 597 12.67 23.33 18.91
CA GLY A 597 11.81 24.31 18.25
C GLY A 597 12.48 25.16 17.17
N VAL A 598 13.68 24.78 16.72
CA VAL A 598 14.39 25.47 15.66
C VAL A 598 13.69 25.25 14.33
N THR A 599 13.41 26.33 13.62
CA THR A 599 12.80 26.29 12.28
C THR A 599 13.81 26.03 11.17
N ASP A 600 15.11 26.07 11.49
CA ASP A 600 16.17 25.75 10.54
C ASP A 600 16.11 24.27 10.16
N LYS A 601 16.06 24.01 8.85
CA LYS A 601 16.11 22.63 8.29
C LYS A 601 17.39 21.87 8.64
N THR A 602 18.39 22.56 9.20
CA THR A 602 19.64 21.97 9.66
C THR A 602 19.56 21.37 11.07
N ALA A 603 18.59 21.76 11.89
CA ALA A 603 18.36 21.15 13.20
C ALA A 603 17.65 19.80 13.06
N ASN A 604 18.17 18.78 13.71
CA ASN A 604 17.76 17.38 13.45
C ASN A 604 16.86 16.78 14.49
N ILE A 605 16.82 17.28 15.69
CA ILE A 605 16.22 16.62 16.83
C ILE A 605 15.70 17.65 17.83
N SER A 606 14.62 17.27 18.51
CA SER A 606 14.13 18.04 19.63
C SER A 606 15.17 18.06 20.74
N ALA A 607 15.35 19.22 21.37
CA ALA A 607 16.26 19.34 22.51
C ALA A 607 15.81 18.45 23.67
N LYS A 608 16.78 18.01 24.47
CA LYS A 608 16.52 17.22 25.69
C LYS A 608 15.60 17.95 26.69
N SER A 609 15.58 19.28 26.63
CA SER A 609 14.69 20.13 27.43
C SER A 609 13.28 20.26 26.89
N ASP A 610 12.95 19.62 25.76
CA ASP A 610 11.58 19.60 25.23
C ASP A 610 10.66 18.95 26.27
N PRO A 611 9.64 19.66 26.77
CA PRO A 611 8.70 19.09 27.75
C PRO A 611 7.87 17.92 27.21
N TYR A 612 7.85 17.73 25.88
CA TYR A 612 7.19 16.60 25.22
C TYR A 612 8.17 15.47 24.87
N ALA A 613 9.48 15.67 25.03
CA ALA A 613 10.44 14.59 25.03
C ALA A 613 10.24 13.76 26.30
N GLU A 614 9.33 12.81 26.27
CA GLU A 614 9.05 11.91 27.38
C GLU A 614 10.31 11.12 27.75
N GLY A 615 11.09 11.68 28.65
CA GLY A 615 12.29 11.07 29.18
C GLY A 615 13.43 10.95 28.19
N LYS A 616 13.51 9.85 27.43
CA LYS A 616 14.70 9.45 26.66
C LYS A 616 14.46 9.22 25.18
N TYR A 617 13.20 9.27 24.70
CA TYR A 617 12.88 8.93 23.33
C TYR A 617 12.90 10.12 22.39
N LEU A 618 13.39 9.86 21.18
CA LEU A 618 13.34 10.82 20.08
C LEU A 618 11.89 11.03 19.63
N LEU A 619 11.52 12.31 19.42
CA LEU A 619 10.24 12.71 18.86
C LEU A 619 10.45 13.29 17.44
N PRO A 620 10.29 12.49 16.36
CA PRO A 620 10.67 12.88 15.02
C PRO A 620 10.06 14.20 14.55
N TYR A 621 8.77 14.44 14.85
CA TYR A 621 8.05 15.63 14.43
C TYR A 621 8.30 16.86 15.29
N ARG A 622 8.99 16.69 16.45
CA ARG A 622 9.37 17.79 17.34
C ARG A 622 10.74 18.37 17.04
N LYS A 623 11.42 17.88 16.02
CA LYS A 623 12.72 18.42 15.58
C LYS A 623 12.62 19.89 15.14
N ASN A 624 11.54 20.24 14.46
CA ASN A 624 11.33 21.56 13.87
C ASN A 624 9.92 22.05 14.17
N ALA A 625 9.80 23.25 14.77
CA ALA A 625 8.52 23.87 15.13
C ALA A 625 7.60 24.13 13.91
N ALA A 626 8.16 24.20 12.70
CA ALA A 626 7.38 24.34 11.47
C ALA A 626 6.82 23.00 10.95
N ASN A 627 7.17 21.85 11.57
CA ASN A 627 6.63 20.57 11.18
C ASN A 627 5.12 20.50 11.48
N ILE A 628 4.32 20.08 10.52
CA ILE A 628 2.86 20.02 10.69
C ILE A 628 2.41 19.07 11.81
N GLY A 629 3.23 18.07 12.15
CA GLY A 629 3.01 17.11 13.25
C GLY A 629 3.55 17.57 14.61
N PHE A 630 4.10 18.77 14.72
CA PHE A 630 4.76 19.27 15.93
C PHE A 630 3.87 19.22 17.19
N SER A 631 2.57 19.49 17.03
CA SER A 631 1.59 19.48 18.12
C SER A 631 0.98 18.10 18.41
N GLY A 632 1.44 17.05 17.72
CA GLY A 632 0.89 15.70 17.86
C GLY A 632 -0.11 15.33 16.75
N LEU A 633 -0.34 14.02 16.62
CA LEU A 633 -1.22 13.44 15.63
C LEU A 633 -2.65 13.31 16.18
N ASN A 634 -3.62 13.56 15.31
CA ASN A 634 -5.03 13.49 15.63
C ASN A 634 -5.78 12.80 14.49
N TRP A 635 -6.79 12.01 14.81
CA TRP A 635 -7.67 11.40 13.82
C TRP A 635 -9.07 11.98 13.90
N ASN A 636 -9.63 12.32 12.74
CA ASN A 636 -11.04 12.62 12.59
C ASN A 636 -11.73 11.44 11.90
N THR A 637 -12.85 10.98 12.45
CA THR A 637 -13.55 9.79 11.95
C THR A 637 -13.97 9.90 10.48
N SER A 638 -14.26 11.10 9.97
CA SER A 638 -14.59 11.31 8.55
C SER A 638 -13.46 10.78 7.62
N LYS A 639 -12.22 10.79 8.08
CA LYS A 639 -11.03 10.38 7.31
C LYS A 639 -10.89 8.85 7.12
N TYR A 640 -11.81 8.05 7.67
CA TYR A 640 -11.89 6.63 7.32
C TYR A 640 -12.18 6.42 5.84
N LEU A 641 -12.94 7.32 5.21
CA LEU A 641 -13.16 7.38 3.77
C LEU A 641 -12.73 8.76 3.23
N TYR A 642 -12.13 8.76 2.05
CA TYR A 642 -11.73 10.00 1.39
C TYR A 642 -12.95 10.77 0.87
N PRO A 643 -12.92 12.12 0.84
CA PRO A 643 -13.98 12.91 0.25
C PRO A 643 -13.99 12.77 -1.27
N ILE A 644 -15.15 12.99 -1.86
CA ILE A 644 -15.33 13.13 -3.30
C ILE A 644 -15.24 14.63 -3.63
N SER A 645 -14.42 14.99 -4.63
CA SER A 645 -14.21 16.39 -5.01
C SER A 645 -15.49 17.04 -5.59
N ASN A 646 -15.61 18.33 -5.43
CA ASN A 646 -16.73 19.14 -5.93
C ASN A 646 -16.98 18.91 -7.44
N LYS A 647 -15.92 18.78 -8.20
CA LYS A 647 -15.99 18.51 -9.65
C LYS A 647 -16.89 17.31 -10.00
N GLN A 648 -16.84 16.25 -9.21
CA GLN A 648 -17.60 15.03 -9.48
C GLN A 648 -19.13 15.24 -9.26
N PHE A 649 -19.48 16.03 -8.24
CA PHE A 649 -20.88 16.42 -8.02
C PHE A 649 -21.42 17.24 -9.19
N ARG A 650 -20.66 18.22 -9.67
CA ARG A 650 -21.06 19.06 -10.84
C ARG A 650 -21.22 18.24 -12.11
N LEU A 651 -20.44 17.19 -12.31
CA LEU A 651 -20.53 16.30 -13.46
C LEU A 651 -21.75 15.37 -13.43
N THR A 652 -22.43 15.26 -12.29
CA THR A 652 -23.55 14.31 -12.08
C THR A 652 -24.87 15.00 -11.71
N THR A 653 -24.96 16.35 -11.79
CA THR A 653 -26.18 17.13 -11.58
C THR A 653 -27.18 16.93 -12.72
N ALA A 654 -28.44 17.34 -12.56
CA ALA A 654 -29.44 17.26 -13.62
C ALA A 654 -29.11 18.17 -14.83
N VAL A 655 -28.45 19.30 -14.57
CA VAL A 655 -27.95 20.21 -15.61
C VAL A 655 -26.42 20.15 -15.61
N PRO A 656 -25.76 19.80 -16.69
CA PRO A 656 -24.30 19.63 -16.76
C PRO A 656 -23.53 20.83 -16.20
N GLY A 657 -22.67 20.57 -15.22
CA GLY A 657 -21.81 21.60 -14.60
C GLY A 657 -22.49 22.56 -13.65
N SER A 658 -23.78 22.35 -13.32
CA SER A 658 -24.53 23.16 -12.35
C SER A 658 -23.93 23.00 -10.92
N ASN A 659 -24.15 24.05 -10.11
CA ASN A 659 -23.87 24.01 -8.67
C ASN A 659 -25.10 23.53 -7.85
N GLU A 660 -26.15 23.07 -8.50
CA GLU A 660 -27.34 22.50 -7.84
C GLU A 660 -27.06 21.05 -7.42
N TYR A 661 -26.20 20.87 -6.44
CA TYR A 661 -25.71 19.56 -5.98
C TYR A 661 -26.80 18.62 -5.48
N GLU A 662 -27.96 19.13 -5.10
CA GLU A 662 -29.13 18.32 -4.69
C GLU A 662 -29.66 17.46 -5.84
N SER A 663 -29.42 17.86 -7.08
CA SER A 663 -29.78 17.10 -8.28
C SER A 663 -28.73 16.07 -8.71
N SER A 664 -27.61 16.00 -8.01
CA SER A 664 -26.53 15.04 -8.30
C SER A 664 -26.97 13.61 -7.98
N THR A 665 -26.56 12.65 -8.80
CA THR A 665 -26.81 11.22 -8.58
C THR A 665 -25.85 10.58 -7.57
N ILE A 666 -24.82 11.32 -7.13
CA ILE A 666 -23.86 10.83 -6.11
C ILE A 666 -24.03 11.61 -4.81
N TYR A 667 -23.62 11.01 -3.73
CA TYR A 667 -23.59 11.59 -2.39
C TYR A 667 -22.18 11.58 -1.82
N GLN A 668 -21.91 12.47 -0.85
CA GLN A 668 -20.61 12.59 -0.20
C GLN A 668 -20.43 11.53 0.87
N ASN A 669 -19.18 11.22 1.20
CA ASN A 669 -18.81 10.35 2.31
C ASN A 669 -19.12 11.03 3.67
N PRO A 670 -19.36 10.24 4.74
CA PRO A 670 -19.78 10.78 6.03
C PRO A 670 -18.83 11.84 6.59
N GLY A 671 -19.39 12.95 7.06
CA GLY A 671 -18.66 14.04 7.71
C GLY A 671 -17.88 14.94 6.76
N TRP A 672 -18.05 14.81 5.43
CA TRP A 672 -17.43 15.67 4.43
C TRP A 672 -18.45 16.59 3.73
N SER A 673 -18.01 17.80 3.43
CA SER A 673 -18.74 18.75 2.59
C SER A 673 -18.62 18.37 1.09
N ARG A 674 -19.50 18.91 0.26
CA ARG A 674 -19.40 18.85 -1.21
C ARG A 674 -18.53 19.95 -1.82
N ASN A 675 -18.02 20.89 -0.99
CA ASN A 675 -17.24 22.04 -1.45
C ASN A 675 -15.76 21.82 -1.27
N ASP A 676 -14.99 22.02 -2.34
CA ASP A 676 -13.53 21.93 -2.28
C ASP A 676 -12.95 22.96 -1.28
N GLY A 677 -11.79 22.62 -0.69
CA GLY A 677 -11.11 23.45 0.30
C GLY A 677 -11.74 23.41 1.69
N THR A 678 -12.81 22.65 1.91
CA THR A 678 -13.41 22.50 3.25
C THR A 678 -12.77 21.36 4.04
N LEU A 679 -12.71 21.55 5.36
CA LEU A 679 -12.26 20.54 6.31
C LEU A 679 -13.39 19.53 6.63
N PRO A 680 -13.05 18.37 7.18
CA PRO A 680 -14.05 17.45 7.69
C PRO A 680 -14.80 18.05 8.87
N GLU A 681 -16.02 17.59 9.09
CA GLU A 681 -16.85 18.03 10.21
C GLU A 681 -16.10 17.86 11.56
N GLY A 682 -16.11 18.91 12.37
CA GLY A 682 -15.45 18.92 13.68
C GLY A 682 -13.96 19.33 13.67
N GLU A 683 -13.37 19.71 12.52
CA GLU A 683 -12.04 20.31 12.41
C GLU A 683 -12.00 21.81 12.13
#